data_ec4efdfe694e56eb3bdf0dbb91f27152
#
_entry.id   ec4efdfe694e56eb3bdf0dbb91f27152
#
_cell.length_a   1.000
_cell.length_b   1.000
_cell.length_c   1.000
_cell.angle_alpha   90.00
_cell.angle_beta   90.00
_cell.angle_gamma   90.00
#
_symmetry.space_group_name_H-M   'P 1'
#
loop_
_entity.id
_entity.type
_entity.pdbx_description
1 polymer ?
#
loop_
_entity_poly.entity_id
_entity_poly.type
_entity_poly.pdbx_seq_one_letter_code
_entity_poly.pdbx_strand_id
1 'polypeptide(L)'
;MRQIYYTIRTLLRECGSNIIRIISLSLGLTIGILLFSQIAFELSYEKCYPEAERLALVRCQMTNLSTGETAGDDGEIGYDYTVFDVVAPTLAEEMPKEIEVASSVLSMGSANIYYEDKLLPDADYIFADTCFFQTFGIPVLEGNPKDMIMPGSVFVSEHFARETFGDESPVGKVLSVEKQNTLTIRGIYKDVPENTMLTHDFVISVHQNGGYHAGAGWRGNDVFYAFLRLRHASDIDKVNADIQRVIGKYTALEFDGWKIEFSAIPLVKRHLASPDVQKRLVIYGFLGFAIFFVAIMNYMLISIATLSRRAKGVGVHKCNGASSTHIFRMFMAETGILVILSVLLSFLLIINARGLIEDLLSVRLSSLFTWETLWVPLLTILVLFILAGGIPGRLFSRIPVTQVFRRYTDGKKGWKRSLLFVQFTGVSFVLGLLLVTLLQYSHLMSRDMGIVVPGLAQAQTWLPKESVEHIKDDLNRQPMVEGVTVAVNGVLGEYWTRGLMGNDGKRIATLNFNSCHYNYPEVMGIKIIEGTTLKKQNDLLVNEELVRLMKWTDGAVGKTANDIQGTIVGVFRDIRNNSFYGSQSPIVLIGDENANHAFDVRLKEPYNENLKRLNEFVENTYPNISLRFILVDQMVKNIYKDVYRFRNSVWITSAFILLIVIMGLIGYVNDETQRRSKEIAIRKVNGAEASHILGLLTRDILYVSVISILVGTTVSYFAGQAWLDQFAEQIDLNPLLFAATALFVQLLIVICVVLKAWHIANENPVNSIKAE
;
A
#
# COMPACT_ATOMS: atom_id res chain seq x y z
N MET A 1 -39.58 26.64 -4.77
CA MET A 1 -39.52 26.38 -6.22
C MET A 1 -39.01 27.57 -7.04
N ARG A 2 -39.53 28.80 -6.91
CA ARG A 2 -39.03 29.98 -7.69
C ARG A 2 -37.55 30.28 -7.50
N GLN A 3 -36.99 30.19 -6.27
CA GLN A 3 -35.56 30.42 -6.02
C GLN A 3 -34.67 29.40 -6.74
N ILE A 4 -35.01 28.11 -6.71
CA ILE A 4 -34.26 27.05 -7.40
C ILE A 4 -34.26 27.31 -8.91
N TYR A 5 -35.40 27.66 -9.49
CA TYR A 5 -35.48 27.99 -10.91
C TYR A 5 -34.59 29.17 -11.32
N TYR A 6 -34.56 30.25 -10.51
CA TYR A 6 -33.65 31.39 -10.76
C TYR A 6 -32.18 30.98 -10.61
N THR A 7 -31.84 30.16 -9.63
CA THR A 7 -30.49 29.65 -9.43
C THR A 7 -30.00 28.82 -10.62
N ILE A 8 -30.82 27.89 -11.09
CA ILE A 8 -30.53 27.07 -12.29
C ILE A 8 -30.34 27.94 -13.53
N ARG A 9 -31.21 28.95 -13.76
CA ARG A 9 -31.07 29.86 -14.89
C ARG A 9 -29.82 30.72 -14.82
N THR A 10 -29.38 31.12 -13.63
CA THR A 10 -28.13 31.83 -13.41
C THR A 10 -26.92 30.94 -13.67
N LEU A 11 -26.97 29.69 -13.23
CA LEU A 11 -25.93 28.69 -13.48
C LEU A 11 -25.76 28.41 -14.98
N LEU A 12 -26.84 28.29 -15.73
CA LEU A 12 -26.82 28.09 -17.17
C LEU A 12 -26.24 29.27 -17.96
N ARG A 13 -26.38 30.51 -17.47
CA ARG A 13 -25.79 31.69 -18.11
C ARG A 13 -24.27 31.76 -17.96
N GLU A 14 -23.70 31.17 -16.90
CA GLU A 14 -22.27 31.12 -16.64
C GLU A 14 -21.69 29.71 -16.90
N CYS A 15 -22.21 28.99 -17.89
CA CYS A 15 -21.95 27.57 -18.13
C CYS A 15 -20.46 27.23 -18.12
N GLY A 16 -19.61 27.97 -18.83
CA GLY A 16 -18.16 27.67 -18.90
C GLY A 16 -17.43 27.75 -17.55
N SER A 17 -17.75 28.75 -16.72
CA SER A 17 -17.16 28.86 -15.39
C SER A 17 -17.67 27.79 -14.43
N ASN A 18 -18.93 27.41 -14.54
CA ASN A 18 -19.55 26.41 -13.68
C ASN A 18 -19.07 24.98 -14.03
N ILE A 19 -18.85 24.68 -15.31
CA ILE A 19 -18.23 23.40 -15.74
C ILE A 19 -16.84 23.22 -15.09
N ILE A 20 -15.99 24.26 -15.13
CA ILE A 20 -14.67 24.21 -14.50
C ILE A 20 -14.79 23.97 -12.99
N ARG A 21 -15.75 24.63 -12.31
CA ARG A 21 -16.01 24.44 -10.88
C ARG A 21 -16.44 22.99 -10.58
N ILE A 22 -17.39 22.45 -11.35
CA ILE A 22 -17.89 21.08 -11.18
C ILE A 22 -16.75 20.08 -11.39
N ILE A 23 -16.00 20.20 -12.49
CA ILE A 23 -14.90 19.27 -12.78
C ILE A 23 -13.82 19.35 -11.70
N SER A 24 -13.39 20.55 -11.28
CA SER A 24 -12.35 20.67 -10.26
C SER A 24 -12.79 20.16 -8.89
N LEU A 25 -14.05 20.39 -8.50
CA LEU A 25 -14.60 19.82 -7.27
C LEU A 25 -14.76 18.32 -7.35
N SER A 26 -15.24 17.78 -8.48
CA SER A 26 -15.41 16.34 -8.63
C SER A 26 -14.08 15.58 -8.57
N LEU A 27 -13.04 16.09 -9.22
CA LEU A 27 -11.70 15.49 -9.15
C LEU A 27 -11.15 15.52 -7.72
N GLY A 28 -11.26 16.65 -7.03
CA GLY A 28 -10.83 16.78 -5.64
C GLY A 28 -11.65 15.92 -4.68
N LEU A 29 -12.97 15.81 -4.90
CA LEU A 29 -13.85 14.92 -4.13
C LEU A 29 -13.52 13.45 -4.37
N THR A 30 -13.31 13.03 -5.62
CA THR A 30 -13.00 11.64 -5.97
C THR A 30 -11.77 11.17 -5.19
N ILE A 31 -10.64 11.87 -5.30
CA ILE A 31 -9.41 11.48 -4.60
C ILE A 31 -9.54 11.69 -3.09
N GLY A 32 -10.13 12.81 -2.65
CA GLY A 32 -10.30 13.09 -1.23
C GLY A 32 -11.16 12.03 -0.54
N ILE A 33 -12.30 11.64 -1.14
CA ILE A 33 -13.16 10.58 -0.60
C ILE A 33 -12.40 9.26 -0.54
N LEU A 34 -11.71 8.86 -1.61
CA LEU A 34 -10.97 7.60 -1.65
C LEU A 34 -9.87 7.55 -0.60
N LEU A 35 -9.02 8.58 -0.50
CA LEU A 35 -7.93 8.60 0.46
C LEU A 35 -8.42 8.67 1.92
N PHE A 36 -9.45 9.48 2.20
CA PHE A 36 -10.00 9.55 3.57
C PHE A 36 -10.77 8.27 3.94
N SER A 37 -11.46 7.63 2.99
CA SER A 37 -12.08 6.32 3.23
C SER A 37 -11.03 5.23 3.41
N GLN A 38 -9.90 5.28 2.69
CA GLN A 38 -8.78 4.37 2.93
C GLN A 38 -8.19 4.55 4.33
N ILE A 39 -8.00 5.80 4.79
CA ILE A 39 -7.56 6.06 6.16
C ILE A 39 -8.56 5.50 7.18
N ALA A 40 -9.87 5.68 6.95
CA ALA A 40 -10.89 5.14 7.84
C ALA A 40 -10.89 3.60 7.85
N PHE A 41 -10.67 2.97 6.70
CA PHE A 41 -10.51 1.53 6.56
C PHE A 41 -9.32 1.03 7.39
N GLU A 42 -8.13 1.63 7.24
CA GLU A 42 -6.93 1.28 8.02
C GLU A 42 -7.16 1.49 9.55
N LEU A 43 -7.85 2.55 9.94
CA LEU A 43 -8.18 2.82 11.35
C LEU A 43 -9.28 1.88 11.91
N SER A 44 -10.03 1.20 11.04
CA SER A 44 -11.05 0.22 11.43
C SER A 44 -10.53 -1.21 11.50
N TYR A 45 -9.25 -1.42 11.26
CA TYR A 45 -8.64 -2.75 11.23
C TYR A 45 -8.90 -3.52 12.54
N GLU A 46 -9.21 -4.82 12.42
CA GLU A 46 -9.52 -5.76 13.52
C GLU A 46 -10.75 -5.40 14.38
N LYS A 47 -11.55 -4.38 14.02
CA LYS A 47 -12.76 -4.01 14.74
C LYS A 47 -14.02 -4.76 14.29
N CYS A 48 -13.90 -5.60 13.28
CA CYS A 48 -15.02 -6.36 12.70
C CYS A 48 -15.53 -7.50 13.60
N TYR A 49 -14.74 -7.95 14.56
CA TYR A 49 -15.09 -9.06 15.44
C TYR A 49 -16.02 -8.63 16.58
N PRO A 50 -16.94 -9.50 16.99
CA PRO A 50 -17.73 -9.26 18.20
C PRO A 50 -16.83 -9.07 19.41
N GLU A 51 -17.04 -7.96 20.15
CA GLU A 51 -16.22 -7.61 21.32
C GLU A 51 -14.70 -7.57 21.04
N ALA A 52 -14.31 -7.00 19.87
CA ALA A 52 -12.94 -6.93 19.39
C ALA A 52 -11.93 -6.40 20.43
N GLU A 53 -12.38 -5.55 21.36
CA GLU A 53 -11.53 -5.03 22.44
C GLU A 53 -11.07 -6.10 23.44
N ARG A 54 -11.75 -7.27 23.47
CA ARG A 54 -11.36 -8.43 24.30
C ARG A 54 -10.36 -9.35 23.61
N LEU A 55 -10.09 -9.14 22.32
CA LEU A 55 -9.13 -9.93 21.56
C LEU A 55 -7.72 -9.38 21.77
N ALA A 56 -6.77 -10.26 22.03
CA ALA A 56 -5.36 -9.94 22.16
C ALA A 56 -4.51 -10.92 21.33
N LEU A 57 -3.37 -10.45 20.85
CA LEU A 57 -2.36 -11.22 20.15
C LEU A 57 -1.10 -11.27 21.00
N VAL A 58 -0.56 -12.47 21.19
CA VAL A 58 0.73 -12.65 21.87
C VAL A 58 1.86 -12.31 20.89
N ARG A 59 2.88 -11.65 21.41
CA ARG A 59 4.11 -11.32 20.69
C ARG A 59 5.32 -11.59 21.55
N CYS A 60 6.47 -11.80 20.96
CA CYS A 60 7.72 -11.92 21.67
C CYS A 60 8.74 -10.88 21.20
N GLN A 61 9.71 -10.59 22.04
CA GLN A 61 10.84 -9.75 21.74
C GLN A 61 12.10 -10.47 22.17
N MET A 62 13.07 -10.54 21.29
CA MET A 62 14.37 -11.12 21.60
C MET A 62 15.38 -9.99 21.81
N THR A 63 16.03 -9.98 22.98
CA THR A 63 17.06 -8.99 23.33
C THR A 63 18.41 -9.67 23.53
N ASN A 64 19.44 -9.20 22.85
CA ASN A 64 20.79 -9.66 23.06
C ASN A 64 21.33 -9.13 24.39
N LEU A 65 21.68 -10.04 25.31
CA LEU A 65 22.13 -9.68 26.66
C LEU A 65 23.48 -8.96 26.70
N SER A 66 24.29 -9.07 25.63
CA SER A 66 25.60 -8.45 25.57
C SER A 66 25.60 -7.09 24.91
N THR A 67 24.76 -6.86 23.89
CA THR A 67 24.69 -5.61 23.13
C THR A 67 23.48 -4.75 23.50
N GLY A 68 22.45 -5.35 24.11
CA GLY A 68 21.17 -4.70 24.36
C GLY A 68 20.34 -4.47 23.07
N GLU A 69 20.77 -4.99 21.95
CA GLU A 69 20.05 -4.91 20.69
C GLU A 69 18.84 -5.83 20.71
N THR A 70 17.71 -5.35 20.17
CA THR A 70 16.48 -6.14 20.01
C THR A 70 16.39 -6.67 18.59
N ALA A 71 16.02 -7.93 18.46
CA ALA A 71 15.72 -8.58 17.18
C ALA A 71 14.20 -8.86 17.10
N GLY A 72 13.62 -8.63 15.95
CA GLY A 72 12.24 -8.98 15.61
C GLY A 72 12.09 -8.96 14.09
N ASP A 73 11.24 -9.81 13.55
CA ASP A 73 11.19 -10.09 12.11
C ASP A 73 10.18 -9.17 11.36
N ASP A 74 9.17 -8.64 12.03
CA ASP A 74 8.03 -7.96 11.41
C ASP A 74 8.21 -6.44 11.14
N GLY A 75 9.44 -5.92 11.09
CA GLY A 75 9.69 -4.48 10.81
C GLY A 75 9.20 -3.52 11.91
N GLU A 76 8.51 -4.01 12.93
CA GLU A 76 8.25 -3.30 14.15
C GLU A 76 9.46 -3.42 15.07
N ILE A 77 9.82 -2.32 15.69
CA ILE A 77 11.02 -2.20 16.53
C ILE A 77 11.09 -3.37 17.52
N GLY A 78 11.69 -4.48 17.07
CA GLY A 78 12.08 -5.60 17.90
C GLY A 78 10.97 -6.54 18.39
N TYR A 79 9.77 -6.58 17.79
CA TYR A 79 8.75 -7.57 18.13
C TYR A 79 8.50 -8.56 17.01
N ASP A 80 8.31 -9.84 17.39
CA ASP A 80 7.81 -10.90 16.56
C ASP A 80 6.41 -11.30 17.03
N TYR A 81 5.46 -11.46 16.09
CA TYR A 81 4.07 -11.81 16.39
C TYR A 81 3.79 -13.31 16.27
N THR A 82 4.79 -14.06 15.81
CA THR A 82 4.72 -15.52 15.79
C THR A 82 5.39 -16.11 17.03
N VAL A 83 4.81 -17.17 17.54
CA VAL A 83 5.22 -17.88 18.75
C VAL A 83 5.02 -19.38 18.58
N PHE A 84 5.40 -20.19 19.56
CA PHE A 84 5.16 -21.64 19.55
C PHE A 84 3.67 -21.98 19.52
N ASP A 85 3.32 -23.08 18.87
CA ASP A 85 1.94 -23.58 18.74
C ASP A 85 1.23 -23.80 20.08
N VAL A 86 1.96 -24.17 21.12
CA VAL A 86 1.47 -24.46 22.47
C VAL A 86 1.23 -23.22 23.34
N VAL A 87 1.63 -22.01 22.91
CA VAL A 87 1.52 -20.79 23.72
C VAL A 87 0.05 -20.46 24.02
N ALA A 88 -0.80 -20.43 23.00
CA ALA A 88 -2.22 -20.07 23.19
C ALA A 88 -2.94 -21.03 24.13
N PRO A 89 -2.93 -22.36 23.93
CA PRO A 89 -3.59 -23.30 24.84
C PRO A 89 -3.00 -23.27 26.25
N THR A 90 -1.67 -23.16 26.41
CA THR A 90 -1.04 -23.09 27.73
C THR A 90 -1.48 -21.85 28.50
N LEU A 91 -1.55 -20.70 27.85
CA LEU A 91 -2.00 -19.47 28.52
C LEU A 91 -3.48 -19.57 28.95
N ALA A 92 -4.34 -20.18 28.13
CA ALA A 92 -5.74 -20.39 28.49
C ALA A 92 -5.92 -21.34 29.68
N GLU A 93 -5.09 -22.39 29.77
CA GLU A 93 -5.11 -23.35 30.91
C GLU A 93 -4.56 -22.75 32.19
N GLU A 94 -3.47 -21.99 32.11
CA GLU A 94 -2.79 -21.42 33.28
C GLU A 94 -3.44 -20.15 33.83
N MET A 95 -4.18 -19.42 32.98
CA MET A 95 -4.80 -18.13 33.31
C MET A 95 -6.33 -18.11 33.01
N PRO A 96 -7.11 -19.08 33.48
CA PRO A 96 -8.53 -19.21 33.17
C PRO A 96 -9.42 -18.10 33.76
N LYS A 97 -8.89 -17.29 34.67
CA LYS A 97 -9.60 -16.15 35.24
C LYS A 97 -9.57 -14.92 34.34
N GLU A 98 -8.51 -14.77 33.58
CA GLU A 98 -8.24 -13.64 32.66
C GLU A 98 -8.61 -13.99 31.24
N ILE A 99 -8.34 -15.23 30.82
CA ILE A 99 -8.53 -15.73 29.45
C ILE A 99 -9.76 -16.64 29.40
N GLU A 100 -10.68 -16.36 28.51
CA GLU A 100 -11.88 -17.16 28.26
C GLU A 100 -11.60 -18.35 27.36
N VAL A 101 -10.92 -18.10 26.25
CA VAL A 101 -10.52 -19.07 25.24
C VAL A 101 -9.34 -18.51 24.45
N ALA A 102 -8.52 -19.40 23.92
CA ALA A 102 -7.39 -19.03 23.05
C ALA A 102 -7.31 -19.95 21.86
N SER A 103 -6.69 -19.50 20.76
CA SER A 103 -6.52 -20.24 19.54
C SER A 103 -5.13 -20.02 18.95
N SER A 104 -4.51 -21.10 18.49
CA SER A 104 -3.28 -21.06 17.71
C SER A 104 -3.62 -21.13 16.22
N VAL A 105 -3.12 -20.15 15.45
CA VAL A 105 -3.38 -20.02 14.02
C VAL A 105 -2.07 -19.96 13.27
N LEU A 106 -1.94 -20.76 12.22
CA LEU A 106 -0.82 -20.72 11.29
C LEU A 106 -1.30 -20.18 9.94
N SER A 107 -0.74 -19.07 9.50
CA SER A 107 -0.98 -18.54 8.15
C SER A 107 0.04 -19.11 7.19
N MET A 108 -0.42 -19.82 6.16
CA MET A 108 0.44 -20.45 5.15
C MET A 108 0.44 -19.70 3.80
N GLY A 109 -0.37 -18.67 3.67
CA GLY A 109 -0.52 -17.95 2.40
C GLY A 109 -1.46 -18.65 1.42
N SER A 110 -1.10 -18.70 0.14
CA SER A 110 -1.90 -19.31 -0.92
C SER A 110 -1.37 -20.69 -1.33
N ALA A 111 -2.29 -21.61 -1.62
CA ALA A 111 -1.98 -22.92 -2.22
C ALA A 111 -2.88 -23.18 -3.42
N ASN A 112 -2.45 -24.12 -4.28
CA ASN A 112 -3.29 -24.60 -5.36
C ASN A 112 -4.35 -25.56 -4.80
N ILE A 113 -5.58 -25.05 -4.62
CA ILE A 113 -6.73 -25.85 -4.19
C ILE A 113 -7.54 -26.25 -5.41
N TYR A 114 -7.93 -27.52 -5.47
CA TYR A 114 -8.68 -28.09 -6.59
C TYR A 114 -10.01 -28.66 -6.11
N TYR A 115 -11.05 -28.44 -6.92
CA TYR A 115 -12.32 -29.13 -6.81
C TYR A 115 -12.62 -29.83 -8.14
N GLU A 116 -12.83 -31.15 -8.13
CA GLU A 116 -13.05 -31.99 -9.34
C GLU A 116 -11.99 -31.67 -10.43
N ASP A 117 -10.70 -31.69 -10.06
CA ASP A 117 -9.53 -31.39 -10.90
C ASP A 117 -9.47 -29.95 -11.47
N LYS A 118 -10.44 -29.10 -11.14
CA LYS A 118 -10.43 -27.70 -11.51
C LYS A 118 -9.70 -26.88 -10.44
N LEU A 119 -8.65 -26.16 -10.86
CA LEU A 119 -7.93 -25.22 -9.99
C LEU A 119 -8.87 -24.08 -9.57
N LEU A 120 -8.95 -23.83 -8.27
CA LEU A 120 -9.67 -22.68 -7.71
C LEU A 120 -8.69 -21.50 -7.63
N PRO A 121 -9.03 -20.34 -8.20
CA PRO A 121 -8.14 -19.17 -8.19
C PRO A 121 -8.05 -18.56 -6.79
N ASP A 122 -6.88 -18.00 -6.50
CA ASP A 122 -6.60 -17.14 -5.32
C ASP A 122 -7.06 -17.75 -3.98
N ALA A 123 -6.79 -19.03 -3.77
CA ALA A 123 -7.20 -19.78 -2.59
C ALA A 123 -6.23 -19.55 -1.41
N ASP A 124 -6.49 -18.53 -0.61
CA ASP A 124 -5.76 -18.30 0.63
C ASP A 124 -6.33 -19.14 1.77
N TYR A 125 -5.45 -19.72 2.59
CA TYR A 125 -5.86 -20.61 3.67
C TYR A 125 -5.03 -20.40 4.94
N ILE A 126 -5.66 -20.75 6.07
CA ILE A 126 -5.02 -20.84 7.37
C ILE A 126 -5.24 -22.22 7.97
N PHE A 127 -4.29 -22.65 8.82
CA PHE A 127 -4.54 -23.73 9.75
C PHE A 127 -4.95 -23.16 11.11
N ALA A 128 -6.00 -23.74 11.69
CA ALA A 128 -6.51 -23.31 12.99
C ALA A 128 -6.94 -24.51 13.85
N ASP A 129 -7.01 -24.28 15.16
CA ASP A 129 -7.49 -25.27 16.11
C ASP A 129 -9.03 -25.20 16.28
N THR A 130 -9.55 -26.08 17.13
CA THR A 130 -11.00 -26.17 17.41
C THR A 130 -11.58 -24.95 18.11
N CYS A 131 -10.75 -24.08 18.69
CA CYS A 131 -11.15 -22.89 19.43
C CYS A 131 -11.26 -21.65 18.53
N PHE A 132 -10.82 -21.73 17.27
CA PHE A 132 -10.75 -20.59 16.34
C PHE A 132 -12.07 -19.81 16.26
N PHE A 133 -13.14 -20.44 15.84
CA PHE A 133 -14.43 -19.78 15.66
C PHE A 133 -14.97 -19.16 16.96
N GLN A 134 -14.73 -19.83 18.09
CA GLN A 134 -15.13 -19.30 19.40
C GLN A 134 -14.26 -18.12 19.82
N THR A 135 -12.96 -18.17 19.59
CA THR A 135 -12.02 -17.09 19.95
C THR A 135 -12.39 -15.80 19.24
N PHE A 136 -12.65 -15.86 17.93
CA PHE A 136 -13.02 -14.67 17.15
C PHE A 136 -14.52 -14.33 17.18
N GLY A 137 -15.36 -15.25 17.63
CA GLY A 137 -16.81 -15.08 17.61
C GLY A 137 -17.37 -15.10 16.17
N ILE A 138 -16.70 -15.79 15.24
CA ILE A 138 -17.14 -15.91 13.86
C ILE A 138 -18.29 -16.93 13.79
N PRO A 139 -19.49 -16.55 13.28
CA PRO A 139 -20.60 -17.46 13.17
C PRO A 139 -20.34 -18.55 12.14
N VAL A 140 -20.53 -19.82 12.53
CA VAL A 140 -20.61 -20.94 11.60
C VAL A 140 -22.06 -21.05 11.15
N LEU A 141 -22.30 -20.95 9.85
CA LEU A 141 -23.64 -20.94 9.24
C LEU A 141 -24.17 -22.36 9.01
N GLU A 142 -23.27 -23.28 8.64
CA GLU A 142 -23.57 -24.68 8.42
C GLU A 142 -22.41 -25.54 8.94
N GLY A 143 -22.70 -26.70 9.53
CA GLY A 143 -21.69 -27.59 10.10
C GLY A 143 -21.48 -27.39 11.61
N ASN A 144 -20.51 -28.11 12.18
CA ASN A 144 -20.18 -28.07 13.60
C ASN A 144 -18.70 -27.65 13.77
N PRO A 145 -18.42 -26.50 14.45
CA PRO A 145 -17.04 -26.04 14.70
C PRO A 145 -16.13 -27.09 15.35
N LYS A 146 -16.70 -28.01 16.15
CA LYS A 146 -15.94 -29.09 16.80
C LYS A 146 -15.35 -30.10 15.82
N ASP A 147 -15.87 -30.14 14.58
CA ASP A 147 -15.35 -31.03 13.55
C ASP A 147 -13.94 -30.63 13.08
N MET A 148 -13.46 -29.42 13.48
CA MET A 148 -12.06 -29.01 13.31
C MET A 148 -11.06 -29.92 14.03
N ILE A 149 -11.48 -30.78 14.96
CA ILE A 149 -10.61 -31.79 15.58
C ILE A 149 -10.26 -32.93 14.60
N MET A 150 -11.07 -33.12 13.56
CA MET A 150 -10.85 -34.20 12.58
C MET A 150 -9.76 -33.80 11.60
N PRO A 151 -8.72 -34.63 11.40
CA PRO A 151 -7.75 -34.41 10.33
C PRO A 151 -8.43 -34.28 8.97
N GLY A 152 -7.93 -33.39 8.12
CA GLY A 152 -8.49 -33.15 6.79
C GLY A 152 -9.83 -32.40 6.78
N SER A 153 -10.26 -31.84 7.91
CA SER A 153 -11.44 -30.95 7.94
C SER A 153 -11.10 -29.57 7.43
N VAL A 154 -11.99 -29.00 6.63
CA VAL A 154 -11.93 -27.59 6.20
C VAL A 154 -13.29 -26.93 6.33
N PHE A 155 -13.29 -25.69 6.78
CA PHE A 155 -14.42 -24.77 6.75
C PHE A 155 -14.18 -23.73 5.67
N VAL A 156 -15.22 -23.42 4.91
CA VAL A 156 -15.13 -22.47 3.79
C VAL A 156 -15.95 -21.21 4.07
N SER A 157 -15.54 -20.09 3.49
CA SER A 157 -16.26 -18.82 3.60
C SER A 157 -17.63 -18.89 2.89
N GLU A 158 -18.60 -18.10 3.34
CA GLU A 158 -19.93 -18.00 2.70
C GLU A 158 -19.79 -17.54 1.24
N HIS A 159 -18.90 -16.57 0.98
CA HIS A 159 -18.63 -16.07 -0.36
C HIS A 159 -18.12 -17.17 -1.29
N PHE A 160 -17.08 -17.89 -0.84
CA PHE A 160 -16.52 -19.00 -1.61
C PHE A 160 -17.55 -20.09 -1.88
N ALA A 161 -18.32 -20.48 -0.86
CA ALA A 161 -19.37 -21.50 -1.00
C ALA A 161 -20.39 -21.10 -2.07
N ARG A 162 -20.85 -19.85 -2.05
CA ARG A 162 -21.82 -19.33 -3.01
C ARG A 162 -21.25 -19.18 -4.42
N GLU A 163 -20.01 -18.72 -4.56
CA GLU A 163 -19.37 -18.53 -5.86
C GLU A 163 -19.06 -19.85 -6.56
N THR A 164 -18.62 -20.86 -5.79
CA THR A 164 -18.18 -22.15 -6.35
C THR A 164 -19.32 -23.14 -6.50
N PHE A 165 -20.26 -23.19 -5.55
CA PHE A 165 -21.33 -24.20 -5.49
C PHE A 165 -22.75 -23.65 -5.71
N GLY A 166 -22.90 -22.32 -5.80
CA GLY A 166 -24.21 -21.70 -5.95
C GLY A 166 -25.11 -21.91 -4.75
N ASP A 167 -26.30 -22.48 -4.99
CA ASP A 167 -27.29 -22.79 -3.95
C ASP A 167 -27.13 -24.19 -3.35
N GLU A 168 -26.15 -25.00 -3.82
CA GLU A 168 -25.90 -26.34 -3.33
C GLU A 168 -24.97 -26.29 -2.11
N SER A 169 -25.32 -27.02 -1.02
CA SER A 169 -24.44 -27.13 0.13
C SER A 169 -23.12 -27.83 -0.24
N PRO A 170 -21.97 -27.21 0.07
CA PRO A 170 -20.66 -27.82 -0.15
C PRO A 170 -20.29 -28.81 0.95
N VAL A 171 -21.05 -28.92 2.04
CA VAL A 171 -20.70 -29.79 3.18
C VAL A 171 -20.66 -31.26 2.75
N GLY A 172 -19.57 -31.92 3.06
CA GLY A 172 -19.29 -33.30 2.66
C GLY A 172 -18.53 -33.43 1.32
N LYS A 173 -18.42 -32.36 0.53
CA LYS A 173 -17.61 -32.39 -0.70
C LYS A 173 -16.12 -32.38 -0.34
N VAL A 174 -15.29 -32.86 -1.28
CA VAL A 174 -13.85 -33.06 -1.08
C VAL A 174 -13.09 -32.08 -1.96
N LEU A 175 -12.17 -31.36 -1.37
CA LEU A 175 -11.18 -30.51 -2.03
C LEU A 175 -9.82 -31.22 -2.03
N SER A 176 -8.95 -30.86 -2.96
CA SER A 176 -7.57 -31.32 -2.97
C SER A 176 -6.62 -30.12 -2.88
N VAL A 177 -5.70 -30.15 -1.92
CA VAL A 177 -4.62 -29.16 -1.80
C VAL A 177 -3.37 -29.75 -2.45
N GLU A 178 -2.80 -28.99 -3.41
CA GLU A 178 -1.60 -29.35 -4.18
C GLU A 178 -1.70 -30.74 -4.84
N LYS A 179 -2.92 -31.26 -5.06
CA LYS A 179 -3.22 -32.64 -5.55
C LYS A 179 -2.61 -33.76 -4.69
N GLN A 180 -2.16 -33.44 -3.50
CA GLN A 180 -1.53 -34.39 -2.58
C GLN A 180 -2.39 -34.67 -1.35
N ASN A 181 -3.03 -33.67 -0.81
CA ASN A 181 -3.83 -33.77 0.40
C ASN A 181 -5.31 -33.56 0.09
N THR A 182 -6.16 -34.41 0.63
CA THR A 182 -7.61 -34.26 0.51
C THR A 182 -8.20 -33.62 1.74
N LEU A 183 -9.08 -32.64 1.53
CA LEU A 183 -9.81 -31.95 2.57
C LEU A 183 -11.31 -32.17 2.39
N THR A 184 -12.02 -32.49 3.46
CA THR A 184 -13.49 -32.61 3.45
C THR A 184 -14.10 -31.33 4.01
N ILE A 185 -14.98 -30.69 3.24
CA ILE A 185 -15.72 -29.52 3.72
C ILE A 185 -16.67 -29.96 4.82
N ARG A 186 -16.47 -29.42 6.04
CA ARG A 186 -17.27 -29.73 7.25
C ARG A 186 -18.22 -28.62 7.63
N GLY A 187 -18.05 -27.44 7.06
CA GLY A 187 -18.96 -26.33 7.35
C GLY A 187 -18.68 -25.08 6.55
N ILE A 188 -19.59 -24.14 6.72
CA ILE A 188 -19.55 -22.81 6.11
C ILE A 188 -19.53 -21.80 7.25
N TYR A 189 -18.63 -20.83 7.18
CA TYR A 189 -18.59 -19.72 8.13
C TYR A 189 -18.92 -18.40 7.43
N LYS A 190 -19.40 -17.43 8.22
CA LYS A 190 -19.75 -16.12 7.74
C LYS A 190 -18.51 -15.35 7.30
N ASP A 191 -18.58 -14.68 6.15
CA ASP A 191 -17.50 -13.87 5.62
C ASP A 191 -16.97 -12.88 6.63
N VAL A 192 -15.65 -12.75 6.68
CA VAL A 192 -14.94 -11.75 7.46
C VAL A 192 -14.58 -10.58 6.55
N PRO A 193 -14.78 -9.33 6.98
CA PRO A 193 -14.40 -8.17 6.19
C PRO A 193 -12.89 -8.11 5.90
N GLU A 194 -12.49 -7.40 4.85
CA GLU A 194 -11.08 -7.28 4.42
C GLU A 194 -10.18 -6.48 5.39
N ASN A 195 -10.74 -5.82 6.40
CA ASN A 195 -10.00 -5.05 7.40
C ASN A 195 -9.54 -5.89 8.60
N THR A 196 -9.04 -7.07 8.33
CA THR A 196 -8.44 -7.98 9.32
C THR A 196 -7.28 -8.76 8.70
N MET A 197 -6.39 -9.29 9.52
CA MET A 197 -5.32 -10.20 9.09
C MET A 197 -5.81 -11.62 8.74
N LEU A 198 -7.06 -11.94 9.01
CA LEU A 198 -7.64 -13.28 8.82
C LEU A 198 -8.65 -13.33 7.64
N THR A 199 -8.34 -12.70 6.53
CA THR A 199 -9.16 -12.69 5.31
C THR A 199 -8.89 -13.92 4.44
N HIS A 200 -9.30 -15.10 4.88
CA HIS A 200 -9.05 -16.35 4.18
C HIS A 200 -10.37 -17.01 3.81
N ASP A 201 -10.39 -17.73 2.69
CA ASP A 201 -11.56 -18.49 2.26
C ASP A 201 -11.62 -19.88 2.84
N PHE A 202 -10.47 -20.39 3.34
CA PHE A 202 -10.34 -21.73 3.88
C PHE A 202 -9.70 -21.73 5.26
N VAL A 203 -10.41 -22.31 6.23
CA VAL A 203 -9.90 -22.60 7.57
C VAL A 203 -9.73 -24.12 7.69
N ILE A 204 -8.49 -24.58 7.66
CA ILE A 204 -8.12 -25.98 7.65
C ILE A 204 -7.77 -26.42 9.09
N SER A 205 -8.13 -27.62 9.45
CA SER A 205 -7.75 -28.20 10.75
C SER A 205 -6.24 -28.32 10.90
N VAL A 206 -5.69 -27.80 11.98
CA VAL A 206 -4.27 -27.98 12.35
C VAL A 206 -3.92 -29.44 12.63
N HIS A 207 -4.92 -30.30 12.89
CA HIS A 207 -4.73 -31.73 13.14
C HIS A 207 -4.56 -32.57 11.87
N GLN A 208 -4.36 -31.94 10.70
CA GLN A 208 -4.15 -32.63 9.43
C GLN A 208 -2.88 -33.50 9.44
N ASN A 209 -2.96 -34.69 8.85
CA ASN A 209 -1.86 -35.67 8.78
C ASN A 209 -0.64 -35.10 8.04
N GLY A 210 0.55 -35.33 8.62
CA GLY A 210 1.83 -34.92 8.06
C GLY A 210 2.09 -33.43 8.22
N GLY A 211 1.14 -32.73 8.84
CA GLY A 211 1.25 -31.34 9.12
C GLY A 211 2.31 -31.07 10.18
N TYR A 212 2.78 -30.01 10.10
CA TYR A 212 3.59 -29.12 10.86
C TYR A 212 3.79 -29.44 12.35
N HIS A 213 2.93 -30.19 13.08
CA HIS A 213 2.79 -29.88 14.51
C HIS A 213 2.71 -31.05 15.45
N ALA A 214 2.81 -32.24 14.96
CA ALA A 214 2.85 -33.37 15.87
C ALA A 214 4.12 -33.34 16.73
N GLY A 215 4.13 -32.48 17.75
CA GLY A 215 5.05 -32.59 18.86
C GLY A 215 6.28 -31.67 18.88
N ALA A 216 6.33 -30.58 18.15
CA ALA A 216 7.39 -29.59 18.32
C ALA A 216 7.28 -28.89 19.68
N GLY A 217 6.07 -28.54 20.09
CA GLY A 217 5.80 -27.94 21.38
C GLY A 217 6.71 -26.72 21.65
N TRP A 218 7.37 -26.71 22.79
CA TRP A 218 8.27 -25.65 23.20
C TRP A 218 9.70 -25.71 22.59
N ARG A 219 9.95 -26.56 21.60
CA ARG A 219 11.29 -26.79 21.04
C ARG A 219 11.47 -26.35 19.58
N GLY A 220 10.51 -25.71 19.01
CA GLY A 220 10.57 -25.22 17.62
C GLY A 220 9.19 -24.86 17.09
N ASN A 221 9.14 -24.43 15.82
CA ASN A 221 7.92 -23.97 15.15
C ASN A 221 7.28 -22.75 15.83
N ASP A 222 8.05 -21.67 15.93
CA ASP A 222 7.61 -20.35 16.37
C ASP A 222 6.92 -19.53 15.26
N VAL A 223 6.11 -20.22 14.44
CA VAL A 223 5.42 -19.66 13.26
C VAL A 223 3.91 -19.45 13.47
N PHE A 224 3.42 -19.62 14.71
CA PHE A 224 2.00 -19.52 15.04
C PHE A 224 1.65 -18.16 15.63
N TYR A 225 0.52 -17.64 15.20
CA TYR A 225 -0.15 -16.55 15.91
C TYR A 225 -0.95 -17.11 17.10
N ALA A 226 -0.70 -16.64 18.29
CA ALA A 226 -1.43 -17.01 19.49
C ALA A 226 -2.46 -15.93 19.84
N PHE A 227 -3.72 -16.18 19.53
CA PHE A 227 -4.83 -15.28 19.81
C PHE A 227 -5.50 -15.64 21.13
N LEU A 228 -5.79 -14.63 21.94
CA LEU A 228 -6.45 -14.76 23.22
C LEU A 228 -7.76 -13.99 23.21
N ARG A 229 -8.85 -14.61 23.70
CA ARG A 229 -10.07 -13.91 24.05
C ARG A 229 -10.08 -13.70 25.57
N LEU A 230 -9.91 -12.45 25.97
CA LEU A 230 -9.92 -12.08 27.38
C LEU A 230 -11.35 -12.07 27.95
N ARG A 231 -11.51 -12.32 29.25
CA ARG A 231 -12.81 -12.16 29.88
C ARG A 231 -13.25 -10.71 29.93
N HIS A 232 -12.32 -9.81 30.24
CA HIS A 232 -12.51 -8.36 30.16
C HIS A 232 -11.32 -7.73 29.43
N ALA A 233 -11.54 -6.67 28.66
CA ALA A 233 -10.47 -5.96 27.96
C ALA A 233 -9.35 -5.45 28.90
N SER A 234 -9.70 -5.11 30.16
CA SER A 234 -8.76 -4.69 31.21
C SER A 234 -7.85 -5.80 31.74
N ASP A 235 -8.15 -7.06 31.45
CA ASP A 235 -7.35 -8.18 31.98
C ASP A 235 -6.00 -8.32 31.22
N ILE A 236 -5.81 -7.60 30.13
CA ILE A 236 -4.55 -7.60 29.37
C ILE A 236 -3.34 -7.20 30.23
N ASP A 237 -3.52 -6.26 31.17
CA ASP A 237 -2.44 -5.84 32.06
C ASP A 237 -2.05 -6.97 33.03
N LYS A 238 -3.02 -7.78 33.50
CA LYS A 238 -2.77 -8.95 34.33
C LYS A 238 -2.09 -10.06 33.56
N VAL A 239 -2.53 -10.29 32.28
CA VAL A 239 -1.88 -11.26 31.40
C VAL A 239 -0.43 -10.84 31.19
N ASN A 240 -0.14 -9.58 30.88
CA ASN A 240 1.22 -9.09 30.68
C ASN A 240 2.09 -9.16 31.94
N ALA A 241 1.51 -9.02 33.13
CA ALA A 241 2.25 -9.17 34.39
C ALA A 241 2.68 -10.62 34.67
N ASP A 242 1.88 -11.60 34.22
CA ASP A 242 2.09 -13.00 34.55
C ASP A 242 2.61 -13.87 33.39
N ILE A 243 2.47 -13.44 32.14
CA ILE A 243 2.79 -14.22 30.93
C ILE A 243 4.22 -14.78 30.94
N GLN A 244 5.17 -13.95 31.34
CA GLN A 244 6.58 -14.34 31.38
C GLN A 244 6.82 -15.44 32.43
N ARG A 245 6.18 -15.35 33.60
CA ARG A 245 6.26 -16.36 34.63
C ARG A 245 5.57 -17.67 34.23
N VAL A 246 4.46 -17.58 33.51
CA VAL A 246 3.73 -18.76 33.01
C VAL A 246 4.56 -19.49 31.96
N ILE A 247 4.99 -18.81 30.92
CA ILE A 247 5.76 -19.42 29.82
C ILE A 247 7.12 -19.97 30.33
N GLY A 248 7.76 -19.26 31.25
CA GLY A 248 9.02 -19.69 31.88
C GLY A 248 8.97 -20.98 32.68
N LYS A 249 7.76 -21.55 32.95
CA LYS A 249 7.63 -22.90 33.54
C LYS A 249 7.91 -24.00 32.50
N TYR A 250 7.75 -23.71 31.23
CA TYR A 250 7.73 -24.71 30.15
C TYR A 250 8.96 -24.61 29.23
N THR A 251 9.54 -23.41 29.09
CA THR A 251 10.70 -23.20 28.24
C THR A 251 11.69 -22.22 28.87
N ALA A 252 12.97 -22.34 28.50
CA ALA A 252 14.00 -21.40 28.91
C ALA A 252 13.76 -20.05 28.21
N LEU A 253 13.73 -18.97 29.02
CA LEU A 253 13.54 -17.61 28.51
C LEU A 253 14.87 -16.92 28.17
N GLU A 254 15.98 -17.57 28.47
CA GLU A 254 17.34 -17.15 28.11
C GLU A 254 18.05 -18.33 27.47
N PHE A 255 18.61 -18.12 26.28
CA PHE A 255 19.41 -19.12 25.58
C PHE A 255 20.44 -18.41 24.69
N ASP A 256 21.61 -18.95 24.57
CA ASP A 256 22.70 -18.48 23.70
C ASP A 256 22.97 -16.96 23.76
N GLY A 257 22.83 -16.37 24.97
CA GLY A 257 23.04 -14.94 25.17
C GLY A 257 21.87 -14.03 24.73
N TRP A 258 20.73 -14.62 24.42
CA TRP A 258 19.49 -13.91 24.13
C TRP A 258 18.44 -14.13 25.21
N LYS A 259 17.69 -13.09 25.50
CA LYS A 259 16.51 -13.12 26.37
C LYS A 259 15.25 -12.98 25.52
N ILE A 260 14.27 -13.86 25.74
CA ILE A 260 12.95 -13.76 25.12
C ILE A 260 11.96 -13.17 26.14
N GLU A 261 11.26 -12.12 25.74
CA GLU A 261 10.19 -11.51 26.52
C GLU A 261 8.86 -11.61 25.76
N PHE A 262 7.89 -12.29 26.36
CA PHE A 262 6.54 -12.41 25.81
C PHE A 262 5.65 -11.31 26.36
N SER A 263 4.76 -10.80 25.51
CA SER A 263 3.71 -9.86 25.89
C SER A 263 2.48 -10.05 25.03
N ALA A 264 1.33 -9.54 25.46
CA ALA A 264 0.11 -9.51 24.68
C ALA A 264 -0.26 -8.06 24.34
N ILE A 265 -0.71 -7.84 23.11
CA ILE A 265 -1.22 -6.55 22.64
C ILE A 265 -2.71 -6.69 22.29
N PRO A 266 -3.58 -5.70 22.57
CA PRO A 266 -4.94 -5.72 22.03
C PRO A 266 -4.92 -5.84 20.51
N LEU A 267 -5.67 -6.79 19.95
CA LEU A 267 -5.65 -7.08 18.51
C LEU A 267 -5.97 -5.82 17.67
N VAL A 268 -6.93 -5.00 18.12
CA VAL A 268 -7.31 -3.73 17.48
C VAL A 268 -6.18 -2.69 17.40
N LYS A 269 -5.09 -2.86 18.15
CA LYS A 269 -3.93 -1.97 18.12
C LYS A 269 -2.78 -2.51 17.27
N ARG A 270 -2.79 -3.81 16.93
CA ARG A 270 -1.69 -4.47 16.23
C ARG A 270 -1.38 -3.80 14.89
N HIS A 271 -2.39 -3.58 14.06
CA HIS A 271 -2.21 -2.97 12.74
C HIS A 271 -1.61 -1.56 12.81
N LEU A 272 -2.11 -0.75 13.75
CA LEU A 272 -1.64 0.63 13.94
C LEU A 272 -0.31 0.73 14.71
N ALA A 273 0.15 -0.36 15.33
CA ALA A 273 1.46 -0.41 15.97
C ALA A 273 2.59 -0.43 14.93
N SER A 274 2.32 -0.92 13.71
CA SER A 274 3.31 -0.93 12.63
C SER A 274 3.73 0.50 12.22
N PRO A 275 5.04 0.84 12.28
CA PRO A 275 5.55 2.12 11.86
C PRO A 275 5.23 2.43 10.39
N ASP A 276 5.19 1.41 9.53
CA ASP A 276 4.93 1.56 8.11
C ASP A 276 3.47 1.92 7.83
N VAL A 277 2.53 1.34 8.58
CA VAL A 277 1.11 1.73 8.53
C VAL A 277 0.95 3.17 8.99
N GLN A 278 1.60 3.57 10.09
CA GLN A 278 1.55 4.94 10.59
C GLN A 278 2.10 5.95 9.56
N LYS A 279 3.25 5.65 8.94
CA LYS A 279 3.83 6.47 7.87
C LYS A 279 2.87 6.59 6.68
N ARG A 280 2.29 5.48 6.21
CA ARG A 280 1.31 5.47 5.11
C ARG A 280 0.08 6.31 5.42
N LEU A 281 -0.48 6.19 6.63
CA LEU A 281 -1.63 6.99 7.08
C LEU A 281 -1.32 8.49 7.06
N VAL A 282 -0.16 8.89 7.56
CA VAL A 282 0.28 10.29 7.55
C VAL A 282 0.39 10.81 6.11
N ILE A 283 1.00 10.04 5.21
CA ILE A 283 1.18 10.44 3.82
C ILE A 283 -0.17 10.52 3.08
N TYR A 284 -1.04 9.52 3.23
CA TYR A 284 -2.39 9.56 2.65
C TYR A 284 -3.20 10.75 3.20
N GLY A 285 -3.05 11.06 4.48
CA GLY A 285 -3.64 12.24 5.11
C GLY A 285 -3.17 13.54 4.45
N PHE A 286 -1.87 13.69 4.26
CA PHE A 286 -1.31 14.87 3.58
C PHE A 286 -1.73 14.96 2.10
N LEU A 287 -1.70 13.85 1.36
CA LEU A 287 -2.14 13.82 -0.03
C LEU A 287 -3.63 14.17 -0.17
N GLY A 288 -4.48 13.50 0.62
CA GLY A 288 -5.92 13.74 0.64
C GLY A 288 -6.24 15.18 1.02
N PHE A 289 -5.60 15.70 2.08
CA PHE A 289 -5.77 17.09 2.48
C PHE A 289 -5.30 18.06 1.40
N ALA A 290 -4.14 17.85 0.79
CA ALA A 290 -3.57 18.73 -0.23
C ALA A 290 -4.52 18.85 -1.44
N ILE A 291 -4.98 17.73 -2.01
CA ILE A 291 -5.85 17.77 -3.19
C ILE A 291 -7.23 18.33 -2.86
N PHE A 292 -7.80 17.93 -1.73
CA PHE A 292 -9.10 18.40 -1.27
C PHE A 292 -9.09 19.90 -1.03
N PHE A 293 -8.04 20.40 -0.36
CA PHE A 293 -7.88 21.81 -0.08
C PHE A 293 -7.63 22.62 -1.36
N VAL A 294 -6.80 22.13 -2.29
CA VAL A 294 -6.59 22.78 -3.59
C VAL A 294 -7.89 22.85 -4.39
N ALA A 295 -8.72 21.82 -4.38
CA ALA A 295 -10.03 21.83 -5.06
C ALA A 295 -10.96 22.90 -4.46
N ILE A 296 -11.03 23.00 -3.13
CA ILE A 296 -11.81 24.04 -2.43
C ILE A 296 -11.28 25.44 -2.77
N MET A 297 -9.96 25.62 -2.71
CA MET A 297 -9.33 26.91 -3.03
C MET A 297 -9.59 27.31 -4.47
N ASN A 298 -9.52 26.36 -5.41
CA ASN A 298 -9.85 26.59 -6.81
C ASN A 298 -11.30 27.03 -6.99
N TYR A 299 -12.25 26.34 -6.36
CA TYR A 299 -13.67 26.75 -6.38
C TYR A 299 -13.84 28.17 -5.81
N MET A 300 -13.25 28.46 -4.65
CA MET A 300 -13.31 29.77 -4.04
C MET A 300 -12.71 30.86 -4.94
N LEU A 301 -11.56 30.59 -5.53
CA LEU A 301 -10.87 31.52 -6.43
C LEU A 301 -11.77 31.89 -7.62
N ILE A 302 -12.35 30.91 -8.30
CA ILE A 302 -13.27 31.13 -9.42
C ILE A 302 -14.56 31.83 -8.95
N SER A 303 -15.11 31.43 -7.79
CA SER A 303 -16.34 32.03 -7.25
C SER A 303 -16.16 33.50 -6.91
N ILE A 304 -15.04 33.85 -6.30
CA ILE A 304 -14.76 35.21 -5.93
C ILE A 304 -14.29 36.04 -7.14
N ALA A 305 -13.66 35.39 -8.13
CA ALA A 305 -13.35 36.04 -9.41
C ALA A 305 -14.61 36.61 -10.08
N THR A 306 -15.75 35.90 -9.97
CA THR A 306 -17.03 36.40 -10.52
C THR A 306 -17.74 37.45 -9.66
N LEU A 307 -17.15 37.84 -8.50
CA LEU A 307 -17.74 38.81 -7.56
C LEU A 307 -18.07 40.17 -8.20
N SER A 308 -17.16 40.70 -9.00
CA SER A 308 -17.33 41.99 -9.66
C SER A 308 -18.50 42.02 -10.62
N ARG A 309 -18.75 40.95 -11.35
CA ARG A 309 -19.88 40.82 -12.27
C ARG A 309 -21.21 40.64 -11.54
N ARG A 310 -21.21 39.86 -10.45
CA ARG A 310 -22.39 39.57 -9.65
C ARG A 310 -22.77 40.68 -8.66
N ALA A 311 -21.84 41.58 -8.35
CA ALA A 311 -22.09 42.66 -7.42
C ALA A 311 -23.29 43.53 -7.81
N LYS A 312 -23.48 43.84 -9.12
CA LYS A 312 -24.65 44.60 -9.61
C LYS A 312 -25.97 43.84 -9.29
N GLY A 313 -26.04 42.52 -9.54
CA GLY A 313 -27.23 41.73 -9.21
C GLY A 313 -27.51 41.67 -7.71
N VAL A 314 -26.48 41.47 -6.88
CA VAL A 314 -26.58 41.51 -5.42
C VAL A 314 -27.10 42.87 -4.93
N GLY A 315 -26.63 43.94 -5.53
CA GLY A 315 -27.09 45.28 -5.23
C GLY A 315 -28.57 45.49 -5.54
N VAL A 316 -29.03 45.04 -6.70
CA VAL A 316 -30.45 45.10 -7.07
C VAL A 316 -31.32 44.34 -6.07
N HIS A 317 -30.88 43.10 -5.65
CA HIS A 317 -31.58 42.39 -4.61
C HIS A 317 -31.67 43.11 -3.29
N LYS A 318 -30.54 43.73 -2.84
CA LYS A 318 -30.50 44.51 -1.60
C LYS A 318 -31.35 45.78 -1.69
N CYS A 319 -31.35 46.50 -2.83
CA CYS A 319 -32.25 47.65 -3.05
C CYS A 319 -33.73 47.23 -3.00
N ASN A 320 -34.05 46.00 -3.39
CA ASN A 320 -35.42 45.45 -3.26
C ASN A 320 -35.68 44.81 -1.88
N GLY A 321 -34.88 45.13 -0.86
CA GLY A 321 -35.10 44.75 0.54
C GLY A 321 -34.51 43.37 0.95
N ALA A 322 -33.68 42.75 0.13
CA ALA A 322 -33.06 41.47 0.49
C ALA A 322 -32.01 41.68 1.62
N SER A 323 -32.19 40.95 2.72
CA SER A 323 -31.21 40.94 3.83
C SER A 323 -29.90 40.24 3.44
N SER A 324 -28.81 40.53 4.17
CA SER A 324 -27.52 39.83 3.98
C SER A 324 -27.65 38.29 4.16
N THR A 325 -28.52 37.87 5.06
CA THR A 325 -28.82 36.43 5.26
C THR A 325 -29.52 35.81 4.04
N HIS A 326 -30.43 36.57 3.39
CA HIS A 326 -31.07 36.11 2.17
C HIS A 326 -30.06 35.90 1.02
N ILE A 327 -29.14 36.88 0.85
CA ILE A 327 -28.05 36.77 -0.14
C ILE A 327 -27.14 35.58 0.18
N PHE A 328 -26.77 35.39 1.45
CA PHE A 328 -25.96 34.25 1.89
C PHE A 328 -26.63 32.91 1.54
N ARG A 329 -27.93 32.74 1.89
CA ARG A 329 -28.70 31.52 1.56
C ARG A 329 -28.79 31.28 0.06
N MET A 330 -28.90 32.32 -0.75
CA MET A 330 -28.92 32.20 -2.21
C MET A 330 -27.60 31.61 -2.75
N PHE A 331 -26.45 32.09 -2.24
CA PHE A 331 -25.15 31.56 -2.63
C PHE A 331 -24.92 30.14 -2.10
N MET A 332 -25.34 29.84 -0.88
CA MET A 332 -25.30 28.49 -0.34
C MET A 332 -26.12 27.50 -1.17
N ALA A 333 -27.31 27.89 -1.63
CA ALA A 333 -28.15 27.07 -2.51
C ALA A 333 -27.47 26.84 -3.87
N GLU A 334 -26.84 27.85 -4.46
CA GLU A 334 -26.06 27.73 -5.69
C GLU A 334 -24.90 26.76 -5.52
N THR A 335 -24.10 26.93 -4.47
CA THR A 335 -23.00 26.02 -4.14
C THR A 335 -23.51 24.61 -3.90
N GLY A 336 -24.64 24.44 -3.23
CA GLY A 336 -25.27 23.15 -3.00
C GLY A 336 -25.58 22.39 -4.30
N ILE A 337 -26.14 23.06 -5.30
CA ILE A 337 -26.38 22.46 -6.61
C ILE A 337 -25.09 22.03 -7.29
N LEU A 338 -24.05 22.90 -7.27
CA LEU A 338 -22.74 22.58 -7.86
C LEU A 338 -22.07 21.41 -7.14
N VAL A 339 -22.15 21.35 -5.81
CA VAL A 339 -21.61 20.25 -5.01
C VAL A 339 -22.34 18.95 -5.32
N ILE A 340 -23.69 18.96 -5.41
CA ILE A 340 -24.46 17.76 -5.78
C ILE A 340 -24.05 17.25 -7.16
N LEU A 341 -23.91 18.13 -8.15
CA LEU A 341 -23.44 17.74 -9.49
C LEU A 341 -22.01 17.20 -9.45
N SER A 342 -21.15 17.79 -8.62
CA SER A 342 -19.76 17.31 -8.44
C SER A 342 -19.71 15.94 -7.76
N VAL A 343 -20.57 15.68 -6.77
CA VAL A 343 -20.72 14.38 -6.11
C VAL A 343 -21.20 13.31 -7.11
N LEU A 344 -22.20 13.63 -7.92
CA LEU A 344 -22.68 12.71 -8.96
C LEU A 344 -21.56 12.36 -9.97
N LEU A 345 -20.79 13.36 -10.39
CA LEU A 345 -19.68 13.14 -11.30
C LEU A 345 -18.55 12.35 -10.63
N SER A 346 -18.26 12.62 -9.34
CA SER A 346 -17.28 11.84 -8.56
C SER A 346 -17.70 10.38 -8.45
N PHE A 347 -18.97 10.12 -8.18
CA PHE A 347 -19.52 8.76 -8.11
C PHE A 347 -19.38 8.02 -9.45
N LEU A 348 -19.68 8.70 -10.57
CA LEU A 348 -19.46 8.13 -11.90
C LEU A 348 -17.98 7.82 -12.16
N LEU A 349 -17.06 8.70 -11.76
CA LEU A 349 -15.63 8.47 -11.90
C LEU A 349 -15.17 7.26 -11.07
N ILE A 350 -15.60 7.14 -9.82
CA ILE A 350 -15.26 6.04 -8.92
C ILE A 350 -15.74 4.70 -9.50
N ILE A 351 -16.97 4.62 -9.97
CA ILE A 351 -17.53 3.37 -10.54
C ILE A 351 -16.79 2.98 -11.83
N ASN A 352 -16.56 3.94 -12.73
CA ASN A 352 -15.90 3.63 -14.01
C ASN A 352 -14.41 3.27 -13.83
N ALA A 353 -13.76 3.79 -12.80
CA ALA A 353 -12.36 3.48 -12.48
C ALA A 353 -12.22 2.38 -11.44
N ARG A 354 -13.29 1.62 -11.13
CA ARG A 354 -13.33 0.64 -10.04
C ARG A 354 -12.11 -0.29 -10.02
N GLY A 355 -11.84 -0.99 -11.12
CA GLY A 355 -10.73 -1.95 -11.18
C GLY A 355 -9.36 -1.30 -10.92
N LEU A 356 -9.14 -0.08 -11.45
CA LEU A 356 -7.90 0.67 -11.18
C LEU A 356 -7.80 1.08 -9.70
N ILE A 357 -8.91 1.50 -9.08
CA ILE A 357 -8.95 1.91 -7.68
C ILE A 357 -8.68 0.72 -6.77
N GLU A 358 -9.33 -0.41 -7.01
CA GLU A 358 -9.17 -1.65 -6.24
C GLU A 358 -7.72 -2.20 -6.35
N ASP A 359 -7.11 -2.13 -7.54
CA ASP A 359 -5.69 -2.50 -7.69
C ASP A 359 -4.75 -1.54 -6.95
N LEU A 360 -5.00 -0.23 -6.99
CA LEU A 360 -4.15 0.77 -6.35
C LEU A 360 -4.24 0.75 -4.83
N LEU A 361 -5.44 0.57 -4.28
CA LEU A 361 -5.69 0.61 -2.84
C LEU A 361 -5.59 -0.75 -2.17
N SER A 362 -5.50 -1.84 -2.95
CA SER A 362 -5.48 -3.23 -2.47
C SER A 362 -6.71 -3.65 -1.66
N VAL A 363 -7.82 -2.96 -1.87
CA VAL A 363 -9.06 -3.15 -1.12
C VAL A 363 -10.23 -3.08 -2.10
N ARG A 364 -11.22 -3.94 -1.93
CA ARG A 364 -12.45 -3.86 -2.73
C ARG A 364 -13.18 -2.55 -2.43
N LEU A 365 -13.75 -1.95 -3.46
CA LEU A 365 -14.49 -0.69 -3.31
C LEU A 365 -15.65 -0.81 -2.31
N SER A 366 -16.29 -1.98 -2.24
CA SER A 366 -17.34 -2.29 -1.26
C SER A 366 -16.87 -2.21 0.19
N SER A 367 -15.63 -2.60 0.46
CA SER A 367 -15.05 -2.61 1.82
C SER A 367 -14.67 -1.20 2.31
N LEU A 368 -14.44 -0.25 1.38
CA LEU A 368 -14.22 1.16 1.73
C LEU A 368 -15.49 1.89 2.14
N PHE A 369 -16.67 1.45 1.66
CA PHE A 369 -17.96 2.12 1.84
C PHE A 369 -18.97 1.27 2.61
N THR A 370 -18.55 0.75 3.77
CA THR A 370 -19.43 0.04 4.71
C THR A 370 -20.27 1.04 5.54
N TRP A 371 -21.32 0.56 6.19
CA TRP A 371 -22.13 1.41 7.08
C TRP A 371 -21.30 2.12 8.15
N GLU A 372 -20.24 1.49 8.61
CA GLU A 372 -19.32 2.02 9.63
C GLU A 372 -18.41 3.13 9.10
N THR A 373 -18.10 3.15 7.82
CA THR A 373 -17.20 4.13 7.18
C THR A 373 -17.91 5.20 6.36
N LEU A 374 -19.22 5.04 6.05
CA LEU A 374 -20.02 6.00 5.23
C LEU A 374 -20.04 7.43 5.78
N TRP A 375 -19.82 7.61 7.07
CA TRP A 375 -19.73 8.96 7.65
C TRP A 375 -18.55 9.77 7.09
N VAL A 376 -17.49 9.10 6.61
CA VAL A 376 -16.27 9.76 6.07
C VAL A 376 -16.56 10.50 4.77
N PRO A 377 -17.09 9.87 3.70
CA PRO A 377 -17.48 10.60 2.50
C PRO A 377 -18.54 11.67 2.79
N LEU A 378 -19.51 11.42 3.68
CA LEU A 378 -20.52 12.40 4.05
C LEU A 378 -19.90 13.62 4.74
N LEU A 379 -18.97 13.40 5.68
CA LEU A 379 -18.24 14.48 6.34
C LEU A 379 -17.38 15.26 5.33
N THR A 380 -16.70 14.58 4.43
CA THR A 380 -15.88 15.19 3.37
C THR A 380 -16.72 16.12 2.49
N ILE A 381 -17.90 15.65 2.03
CA ILE A 381 -18.84 16.45 1.25
C ILE A 381 -19.37 17.64 2.06
N LEU A 382 -19.70 17.43 3.33
CA LEU A 382 -20.20 18.49 4.23
C LEU A 382 -19.13 19.59 4.45
N VAL A 383 -17.91 19.20 4.75
CA VAL A 383 -16.78 20.12 4.94
C VAL A 383 -16.53 20.92 3.67
N LEU A 384 -16.50 20.25 2.51
CA LEU A 384 -16.37 20.89 1.21
C LEU A 384 -17.50 21.93 1.00
N PHE A 385 -18.75 21.55 1.21
CA PHE A 385 -19.89 22.44 1.06
C PHE A 385 -19.81 23.68 1.95
N ILE A 386 -19.43 23.49 3.24
CA ILE A 386 -19.31 24.58 4.19
C ILE A 386 -18.17 25.54 3.80
N LEU A 387 -17.00 25.01 3.45
CA LEU A 387 -15.84 25.85 3.10
C LEU A 387 -16.01 26.51 1.73
N ALA A 388 -16.41 25.76 0.71
CA ALA A 388 -16.57 26.27 -0.65
C ALA A 388 -17.73 27.28 -0.76
N GLY A 389 -18.83 27.06 -0.06
CA GLY A 389 -20.01 27.93 -0.08
C GLY A 389 -19.97 29.05 0.97
N GLY A 390 -19.57 28.71 2.19
CA GLY A 390 -19.65 29.62 3.35
C GLY A 390 -18.74 30.82 3.23
N ILE A 391 -17.49 30.63 2.80
CA ILE A 391 -16.51 31.74 2.69
C ILE A 391 -16.91 32.70 1.56
N PRO A 392 -17.13 32.27 0.31
CA PRO A 392 -17.62 33.19 -0.74
C PRO A 392 -18.99 33.77 -0.43
N GLY A 393 -19.93 32.96 0.07
CA GLY A 393 -21.26 33.43 0.44
C GLY A 393 -21.25 34.58 1.47
N ARG A 394 -20.36 34.45 2.48
CA ARG A 394 -20.15 35.52 3.47
C ARG A 394 -19.57 36.79 2.86
N LEU A 395 -18.63 36.67 1.94
CA LEU A 395 -18.05 37.79 1.21
C LEU A 395 -19.13 38.47 0.35
N PHE A 396 -19.92 37.75 -0.42
CA PHE A 396 -21.01 38.28 -1.24
C PHE A 396 -22.10 38.98 -0.40
N SER A 397 -22.47 38.38 0.74
CA SER A 397 -23.51 38.95 1.61
C SER A 397 -23.13 40.31 2.26
N ARG A 398 -21.82 40.59 2.42
CA ARG A 398 -21.31 41.78 3.05
C ARG A 398 -21.07 42.96 2.09
N ILE A 399 -21.31 42.80 0.78
CA ILE A 399 -21.12 43.88 -0.19
C ILE A 399 -22.09 45.04 0.14
N PRO A 400 -21.60 46.30 0.40
CA PRO A 400 -22.46 47.46 0.68
C PRO A 400 -23.18 47.91 -0.59
N VAL A 401 -24.44 48.33 -0.45
CA VAL A 401 -25.27 48.84 -1.57
C VAL A 401 -24.62 50.05 -2.25
N THR A 402 -24.00 50.91 -1.48
CA THR A 402 -23.34 52.13 -1.97
C THR A 402 -22.15 51.88 -2.88
N GLN A 403 -21.47 50.74 -2.72
CA GLN A 403 -20.33 50.34 -3.56
C GLN A 403 -20.76 49.65 -4.85
N VAL A 404 -22.00 49.18 -4.96
CA VAL A 404 -22.52 48.48 -6.14
C VAL A 404 -22.65 49.43 -7.33
N PHE A 405 -22.98 50.72 -7.07
CA PHE A 405 -23.15 51.74 -8.09
C PHE A 405 -21.83 52.49 -8.42
N ARG A 406 -20.86 52.47 -7.49
CA ARG A 406 -19.46 52.87 -7.74
C ARG A 406 -18.68 51.58 -7.94
N ARG A 407 -18.18 51.28 -9.13
CA ARG A 407 -17.43 50.04 -9.45
C ARG A 407 -16.73 49.46 -8.21
N TYR A 408 -17.21 48.28 -7.80
CA TYR A 408 -16.63 47.53 -6.68
C TYR A 408 -15.18 47.20 -7.00
N THR A 409 -14.25 47.94 -6.49
CA THR A 409 -12.81 47.60 -6.51
C THR A 409 -12.48 46.96 -5.19
N ASP A 410 -12.23 45.66 -5.23
CA ASP A 410 -11.81 44.84 -4.09
C ASP A 410 -10.47 45.40 -3.57
N GLY A 411 -10.52 46.19 -2.48
CA GLY A 411 -9.38 46.99 -1.98
C GLY A 411 -8.25 46.15 -1.35
N LYS A 412 -8.42 44.84 -1.19
CA LYS A 412 -7.41 43.94 -0.57
C LYS A 412 -6.96 42.82 -1.50
N LYS A 413 -5.83 43.04 -2.17
CA LYS A 413 -5.16 42.01 -3.00
C LYS A 413 -4.67 40.78 -2.21
N GLY A 414 -4.57 40.85 -0.88
CA GLY A 414 -3.85 39.88 -0.05
C GLY A 414 -4.41 38.46 -0.06
N TRP A 415 -5.71 38.32 0.05
CA TRP A 415 -6.32 37.00 0.19
C TRP A 415 -6.29 36.12 -1.11
N LYS A 416 -6.37 36.76 -2.30
CA LYS A 416 -6.20 36.02 -3.58
C LYS A 416 -4.79 35.44 -3.70
N ARG A 417 -3.78 36.19 -3.24
CA ARG A 417 -2.38 35.74 -3.20
C ARG A 417 -2.22 34.56 -2.22
N SER A 418 -2.90 34.59 -1.07
CA SER A 418 -2.88 33.49 -0.11
C SER A 418 -3.47 32.20 -0.70
N LEU A 419 -4.57 32.29 -1.47
CA LEU A 419 -5.15 31.14 -2.15
C LEU A 419 -4.19 30.53 -3.19
N LEU A 420 -3.57 31.37 -4.03
CA LEU A 420 -2.56 30.93 -5.00
C LEU A 420 -1.33 30.33 -4.30
N PHE A 421 -0.90 30.93 -3.17
CA PHE A 421 0.20 30.42 -2.37
C PHE A 421 -0.05 28.96 -1.95
N VAL A 422 -1.20 28.67 -1.35
CA VAL A 422 -1.56 27.33 -0.90
C VAL A 422 -1.66 26.36 -2.07
N GLN A 423 -2.27 26.77 -3.20
CA GLN A 423 -2.38 25.91 -4.38
C GLN A 423 -1.02 25.52 -4.94
N PHE A 424 -0.11 26.49 -5.13
CA PHE A 424 1.22 26.21 -5.67
C PHE A 424 2.09 25.42 -4.70
N THR A 425 1.96 25.66 -3.39
CA THR A 425 2.62 24.85 -2.36
C THR A 425 2.15 23.39 -2.44
N GLY A 426 0.84 23.14 -2.53
CA GLY A 426 0.27 21.80 -2.64
C GLY A 426 0.74 21.06 -3.90
N VAL A 427 0.76 21.72 -5.07
CA VAL A 427 1.28 21.12 -6.30
C VAL A 427 2.76 20.75 -6.17
N SER A 428 3.57 21.69 -5.67
CA SER A 428 5.01 21.48 -5.55
C SER A 428 5.33 20.36 -4.56
N PHE A 429 4.56 20.27 -3.48
CA PHE A 429 4.65 19.18 -2.50
C PHE A 429 4.38 17.82 -3.15
N VAL A 430 3.23 17.68 -3.82
CA VAL A 430 2.81 16.39 -4.39
C VAL A 430 3.73 15.96 -5.55
N LEU A 431 4.17 16.91 -6.40
CA LEU A 431 5.12 16.61 -7.48
C LEU A 431 6.52 16.27 -6.96
N GLY A 432 6.96 16.90 -5.86
CA GLY A 432 8.21 16.54 -5.20
C GLY A 432 8.16 15.14 -4.60
N LEU A 433 7.05 14.75 -3.97
CA LEU A 433 6.84 13.40 -3.47
C LEU A 433 6.76 12.36 -4.60
N LEU A 434 6.12 12.72 -5.73
CA LEU A 434 6.11 11.87 -6.94
C LEU A 434 7.52 11.60 -7.45
N LEU A 435 8.39 12.62 -7.47
CA LEU A 435 9.78 12.44 -7.88
C LEU A 435 10.48 11.42 -6.99
N VAL A 436 10.36 11.54 -5.67
CA VAL A 436 10.99 10.60 -4.71
C VAL A 436 10.49 9.17 -4.94
N THR A 437 9.16 8.99 -5.04
CA THR A 437 8.57 7.66 -5.22
C THR A 437 8.92 7.02 -6.56
N LEU A 438 9.02 7.81 -7.64
CA LEU A 438 9.44 7.32 -8.95
C LEU A 438 10.91 6.88 -8.93
N LEU A 439 11.78 7.67 -8.33
CA LEU A 439 13.22 7.37 -8.26
C LEU A 439 13.48 6.14 -7.39
N GLN A 440 12.85 6.05 -6.22
CA GLN A 440 12.99 4.89 -5.34
C GLN A 440 12.49 3.61 -6.00
N TYR A 441 11.31 3.65 -6.62
CA TYR A 441 10.80 2.48 -7.34
C TYR A 441 11.74 2.05 -8.48
N SER A 442 12.23 3.02 -9.28
CA SER A 442 13.18 2.73 -10.34
C SER A 442 14.49 2.14 -9.79
N HIS A 443 14.96 2.66 -8.66
CA HIS A 443 16.15 2.16 -7.98
C HIS A 443 15.98 0.71 -7.54
N LEU A 444 14.88 0.38 -6.85
CA LEU A 444 14.57 -0.99 -6.40
C LEU A 444 14.45 -1.97 -7.58
N MET A 445 13.80 -1.56 -8.68
CA MET A 445 13.61 -2.42 -9.86
C MET A 445 14.86 -2.59 -10.72
N SER A 446 15.82 -1.67 -10.63
CA SER A 446 17.08 -1.72 -11.39
C SER A 446 18.23 -2.39 -10.62
N ARG A 447 18.02 -2.73 -9.34
CA ARG A 447 19.06 -3.35 -8.54
C ARG A 447 19.39 -4.76 -9.01
N ASP A 448 20.68 -5.06 -9.01
CA ASP A 448 21.20 -6.40 -9.24
C ASP A 448 20.88 -7.28 -8.04
N MET A 449 20.07 -8.30 -8.25
CA MET A 449 19.73 -9.30 -7.22
C MET A 449 20.86 -10.31 -7.00
N GLY A 450 21.96 -10.21 -7.73
CA GLY A 450 23.05 -11.17 -7.70
C GLY A 450 22.75 -12.48 -8.45
N ILE A 451 21.56 -12.57 -9.07
CA ILE A 451 21.11 -13.67 -9.92
C ILE A 451 20.63 -13.13 -11.26
N VAL A 452 20.62 -13.95 -12.29
CA VAL A 452 20.05 -13.58 -13.59
C VAL A 452 18.55 -13.82 -13.58
N VAL A 453 17.74 -12.78 -13.33
CA VAL A 453 16.27 -12.87 -13.23
C VAL A 453 15.58 -13.13 -14.58
N PRO A 454 15.95 -12.47 -15.71
CA PRO A 454 15.26 -12.67 -16.98
C PRO A 454 15.24 -14.15 -17.40
N GLY A 455 14.03 -14.62 -17.74
CA GLY A 455 13.82 -16.02 -18.18
C GLY A 455 13.87 -17.08 -17.07
N LEU A 456 14.09 -16.69 -15.82
CA LEU A 456 14.00 -17.62 -14.69
C LEU A 456 12.54 -17.79 -14.28
N ALA A 457 12.09 -19.05 -14.22
CA ALA A 457 10.76 -19.43 -13.75
C ALA A 457 10.88 -20.41 -12.58
N GLN A 458 10.01 -20.29 -11.61
CA GLN A 458 10.01 -21.12 -10.40
C GLN A 458 8.65 -21.76 -10.16
N ALA A 459 8.67 -23.00 -9.68
CA ALA A 459 7.52 -23.70 -9.12
C ALA A 459 7.93 -24.40 -7.82
N GLN A 460 7.02 -24.55 -6.87
CA GLN A 460 7.29 -25.17 -5.58
C GLN A 460 6.28 -26.30 -5.33
N THR A 461 6.78 -27.48 -5.00
CA THR A 461 5.99 -28.63 -4.54
C THR A 461 6.91 -29.66 -3.90
N TRP A 462 6.49 -30.26 -2.79
CA TRP A 462 7.25 -31.31 -2.13
C TRP A 462 7.06 -32.67 -2.86
N LEU A 463 8.14 -33.27 -3.33
CA LEU A 463 8.10 -34.51 -4.08
C LEU A 463 9.13 -35.52 -3.54
N PRO A 464 8.86 -36.84 -3.70
CA PRO A 464 9.88 -37.86 -3.50
C PRO A 464 11.05 -37.65 -4.48
N LYS A 465 12.28 -37.97 -4.03
CA LYS A 465 13.50 -37.77 -4.81
C LYS A 465 13.44 -38.38 -6.22
N GLU A 466 12.92 -39.59 -6.35
CA GLU A 466 12.80 -40.26 -7.64
C GLU A 466 11.92 -39.49 -8.63
N SER A 467 10.83 -38.89 -8.14
CA SER A 467 9.95 -38.07 -8.96
C SER A 467 10.65 -36.75 -9.38
N VAL A 468 11.45 -36.15 -8.49
CA VAL A 468 12.21 -34.92 -8.77
C VAL A 468 13.20 -35.15 -9.93
N GLU A 469 13.97 -36.25 -9.90
CA GLU A 469 14.93 -36.57 -10.95
C GLU A 469 14.24 -36.76 -12.31
N HIS A 470 13.13 -37.50 -12.35
CA HIS A 470 12.34 -37.71 -13.56
C HIS A 470 11.81 -36.38 -14.13
N ILE A 471 11.21 -35.54 -13.30
CA ILE A 471 10.66 -34.27 -13.73
C ILE A 471 11.78 -33.35 -14.22
N LYS A 472 12.89 -33.28 -13.51
CA LYS A 472 14.08 -32.48 -13.88
C LYS A 472 14.61 -32.90 -15.27
N ASP A 473 14.72 -34.20 -15.52
CA ASP A 473 15.19 -34.70 -16.79
C ASP A 473 14.22 -34.43 -17.93
N ASP A 474 12.92 -34.60 -17.73
CA ASP A 474 11.90 -34.32 -18.73
C ASP A 474 11.80 -32.80 -19.04
N LEU A 475 11.93 -31.95 -18.02
CA LEU A 475 12.00 -30.50 -18.21
C LEU A 475 13.25 -30.08 -19.00
N ASN A 476 14.43 -30.69 -18.70
CA ASN A 476 15.67 -30.38 -19.44
C ASN A 476 15.61 -30.80 -20.91
N ARG A 477 14.79 -31.76 -21.27
CA ARG A 477 14.58 -32.20 -22.68
C ARG A 477 13.70 -31.26 -23.49
N GLN A 478 13.01 -30.30 -22.82
CA GLN A 478 12.11 -29.40 -23.51
C GLN A 478 12.90 -28.34 -24.30
N PRO A 479 12.51 -28.07 -25.56
CA PRO A 479 13.27 -27.14 -26.43
C PRO A 479 13.30 -25.70 -25.92
N MET A 480 12.29 -25.30 -25.13
CA MET A 480 12.19 -23.98 -24.52
C MET A 480 13.02 -23.81 -23.25
N VAL A 481 13.55 -24.89 -22.69
CA VAL A 481 14.35 -24.90 -21.46
C VAL A 481 15.84 -24.80 -21.78
N GLU A 482 16.56 -24.02 -21.02
CA GLU A 482 18.02 -23.89 -21.07
C GLU A 482 18.71 -24.68 -19.95
N GLY A 483 18.10 -24.72 -18.78
CA GLY A 483 18.59 -25.47 -17.62
C GLY A 483 17.53 -25.58 -16.51
N VAL A 484 17.65 -26.66 -15.72
CA VAL A 484 16.76 -26.92 -14.58
C VAL A 484 17.63 -27.20 -13.35
N THR A 485 17.23 -26.66 -12.23
CA THR A 485 17.83 -26.96 -10.92
C THR A 485 16.74 -27.09 -9.86
N VAL A 486 17.09 -27.70 -8.72
CA VAL A 486 16.14 -27.85 -7.60
C VAL A 486 16.82 -27.45 -6.30
N ALA A 487 16.06 -26.80 -5.43
CA ALA A 487 16.47 -26.42 -4.10
C ALA A 487 15.40 -26.78 -3.06
N VAL A 488 15.72 -26.65 -1.79
CA VAL A 488 14.76 -26.79 -0.70
C VAL A 488 13.88 -25.56 -0.59
N ASN A 489 14.47 -24.37 -0.71
CA ASN A 489 13.72 -23.12 -0.67
C ASN A 489 13.83 -22.39 -2.02
N GLY A 490 12.77 -21.74 -2.42
CA GLY A 490 12.77 -20.91 -3.62
C GLY A 490 13.73 -19.73 -3.53
N VAL A 491 14.10 -19.18 -4.67
CA VAL A 491 15.09 -18.08 -4.77
C VAL A 491 14.65 -16.82 -4.01
N LEU A 492 13.37 -16.53 -3.97
CA LEU A 492 12.74 -15.42 -3.24
C LEU A 492 11.93 -15.92 -2.03
N GLY A 493 12.32 -17.04 -1.46
CA GLY A 493 11.66 -17.65 -0.31
C GLY A 493 12.40 -17.35 1.00
N GLU A 494 11.72 -17.64 2.09
CA GLU A 494 12.35 -17.67 3.41
C GLU A 494 13.30 -18.85 3.47
N TYR A 495 14.60 -18.57 3.56
CA TYR A 495 15.62 -19.59 3.77
C TYR A 495 15.56 -20.07 5.23
N TRP A 496 16.03 -21.27 5.46
CA TRP A 496 16.20 -21.74 6.81
C TRP A 496 17.20 -20.88 7.53
N THR A 497 16.95 -20.60 8.81
CA THR A 497 17.76 -19.67 9.59
C THR A 497 18.45 -20.36 10.77
N ARG A 498 19.63 -19.87 11.10
CA ARG A 498 20.40 -20.23 12.30
C ARG A 498 21.11 -19.02 12.86
N GLY A 499 21.38 -19.04 14.17
CA GLY A 499 22.27 -18.05 14.77
C GLY A 499 23.68 -18.18 14.21
N LEU A 500 24.24 -17.11 13.62
CA LEU A 500 25.66 -17.04 13.26
C LEU A 500 26.45 -16.67 14.49
N MET A 501 27.36 -17.59 14.95
CA MET A 501 28.18 -17.39 16.10
C MET A 501 29.53 -16.80 15.68
N GLY A 502 30.00 -15.78 16.40
CA GLY A 502 31.34 -15.23 16.24
C GLY A 502 32.41 -16.13 16.85
N ASN A 503 33.67 -15.78 16.62
CA ASN A 503 34.82 -16.51 17.17
C ASN A 503 34.86 -16.50 18.72
N ASP A 504 34.12 -15.61 19.35
CA ASP A 504 33.94 -15.49 20.79
C ASP A 504 32.74 -16.29 21.34
N GLY A 505 32.07 -17.06 20.49
CA GLY A 505 30.88 -17.86 20.83
C GLY A 505 29.60 -17.02 21.00
N LYS A 506 29.63 -15.73 20.67
CA LYS A 506 28.41 -14.89 20.69
C LYS A 506 27.77 -14.86 19.32
N ARG A 507 26.41 -14.84 19.32
CA ARG A 507 25.63 -14.65 18.08
C ARG A 507 25.88 -13.26 17.52
N ILE A 508 26.29 -13.16 16.24
CA ILE A 508 26.60 -11.90 15.55
C ILE A 508 25.57 -11.54 14.48
N ALA A 509 24.84 -12.52 13.95
CA ALA A 509 23.81 -12.33 12.93
C ALA A 509 22.89 -13.55 12.85
N THR A 510 21.88 -13.45 12.00
CA THR A 510 21.07 -14.60 11.54
C THR A 510 21.63 -15.09 10.21
N LEU A 511 22.10 -16.33 10.17
CA LEU A 511 22.59 -17.00 8.99
C LEU A 511 21.46 -17.65 8.24
N ASN A 512 21.31 -17.31 6.97
CA ASN A 512 20.36 -17.96 6.06
C ASN A 512 21.05 -19.10 5.31
N PHE A 513 20.40 -20.25 5.17
CA PHE A 513 20.95 -21.37 4.40
C PHE A 513 19.91 -22.08 3.56
N ASN A 514 20.32 -22.53 2.39
CA ASN A 514 19.50 -23.28 1.45
C ASN A 514 20.25 -24.47 0.89
N SER A 515 19.62 -25.64 0.90
CA SER A 515 20.16 -26.85 0.25
C SER A 515 19.71 -26.88 -1.21
N CYS A 516 20.64 -27.13 -2.13
CA CYS A 516 20.36 -27.08 -3.56
C CYS A 516 21.24 -28.04 -4.35
N HIS A 517 20.80 -28.40 -5.56
CA HIS A 517 21.54 -29.21 -6.50
C HIS A 517 22.85 -28.52 -6.91
N TYR A 518 23.87 -29.28 -7.32
CA TYR A 518 25.20 -28.74 -7.59
C TYR A 518 25.23 -27.76 -8.76
N ASN A 519 24.30 -27.87 -9.72
CA ASN A 519 24.16 -26.93 -10.84
C ASN A 519 23.37 -25.65 -10.52
N TYR A 520 22.91 -25.48 -9.27
CA TYR A 520 22.11 -24.33 -8.85
C TYR A 520 22.80 -22.99 -9.15
N PRO A 521 24.09 -22.79 -8.81
CA PRO A 521 24.77 -21.52 -9.10
C PRO A 521 24.81 -21.21 -10.60
N GLU A 522 24.97 -22.21 -11.46
CA GLU A 522 25.02 -22.05 -12.91
C GLU A 522 23.66 -21.64 -13.48
N VAL A 523 22.58 -22.38 -13.14
CA VAL A 523 21.22 -22.10 -13.62
C VAL A 523 20.73 -20.75 -13.11
N MET A 524 21.06 -20.38 -11.87
CA MET A 524 20.71 -19.10 -11.30
C MET A 524 21.56 -17.93 -11.82
N GLY A 525 22.70 -18.23 -12.46
CA GLY A 525 23.66 -17.24 -12.90
C GLY A 525 24.41 -16.57 -11.75
N ILE A 526 24.62 -17.27 -10.64
CA ILE A 526 25.34 -16.77 -9.46
C ILE A 526 26.82 -16.70 -9.79
N LYS A 527 27.42 -15.53 -9.54
CA LYS A 527 28.84 -15.29 -9.82
C LYS A 527 29.72 -15.75 -8.66
N ILE A 528 30.53 -16.77 -8.90
CA ILE A 528 31.58 -17.20 -7.97
C ILE A 528 32.77 -16.25 -8.08
N ILE A 529 33.25 -15.71 -6.94
CA ILE A 529 34.34 -14.74 -6.87
C ILE A 529 35.62 -15.33 -6.32
N GLU A 530 35.52 -16.40 -5.50
CA GLU A 530 36.66 -17.10 -4.94
C GLU A 530 36.36 -18.61 -4.91
N GLY A 531 37.35 -19.46 -5.19
CA GLY A 531 37.24 -20.92 -5.11
C GLY A 531 36.53 -21.56 -6.29
N THR A 532 35.71 -22.59 -6.02
CA THR A 532 34.97 -23.37 -7.02
C THR A 532 33.48 -23.49 -6.69
N THR A 533 32.67 -23.94 -7.66
CA THR A 533 31.25 -24.23 -7.44
C THR A 533 31.01 -25.55 -6.69
N LEU A 534 29.76 -25.81 -6.29
CA LEU A 534 29.32 -27.06 -5.65
C LEU A 534 29.59 -28.29 -6.55
N LYS A 535 30.11 -29.37 -5.97
CA LYS A 535 30.40 -30.63 -6.70
C LYS A 535 30.08 -31.89 -5.90
N LYS A 536 29.97 -31.77 -4.59
CA LYS A 536 29.78 -32.89 -3.68
C LYS A 536 28.74 -32.57 -2.63
N GLN A 537 28.20 -33.60 -2.02
CA GLN A 537 27.33 -33.47 -0.85
C GLN A 537 28.07 -32.68 0.26
N ASN A 538 27.38 -31.72 0.86
CA ASN A 538 27.88 -30.82 1.88
C ASN A 538 29.05 -29.91 1.44
N ASP A 539 29.27 -29.70 0.15
CA ASP A 539 30.08 -28.53 -0.29
C ASP A 539 29.31 -27.26 0.07
N LEU A 540 29.98 -26.27 0.63
CA LEU A 540 29.37 -25.00 1.04
C LEU A 540 29.84 -23.87 0.14
N LEU A 541 28.91 -23.09 -0.37
CA LEU A 541 29.19 -21.77 -0.93
C LEU A 541 28.67 -20.71 0.03
N VAL A 542 29.48 -19.68 0.28
CA VAL A 542 29.13 -18.58 1.17
C VAL A 542 29.12 -17.25 0.42
N ASN A 543 28.28 -16.31 0.83
CA ASN A 543 28.27 -14.99 0.19
C ASN A 543 29.32 -14.04 0.78
N GLU A 544 29.56 -12.90 0.11
CA GLU A 544 30.53 -11.87 0.56
C GLU A 544 30.17 -11.33 1.94
N GLU A 545 28.88 -11.20 2.26
CA GLU A 545 28.40 -10.71 3.54
C GLU A 545 28.86 -11.61 4.70
N LEU A 546 28.78 -12.93 4.55
CA LEU A 546 29.25 -13.87 5.57
C LEU A 546 30.75 -13.71 5.79
N VAL A 547 31.53 -13.60 4.70
CA VAL A 547 33.00 -13.40 4.79
C VAL A 547 33.33 -12.12 5.53
N ARG A 548 32.58 -11.04 5.27
CA ARG A 548 32.70 -9.74 5.92
C ARG A 548 32.40 -9.80 7.42
N LEU A 549 31.26 -10.42 7.78
CA LEU A 549 30.85 -10.55 9.19
C LEU A 549 31.83 -11.40 10.03
N MET A 550 32.32 -12.48 9.43
CA MET A 550 33.32 -13.37 10.07
C MET A 550 34.72 -12.77 10.05
N LYS A 551 34.93 -11.61 9.39
CA LYS A 551 36.24 -10.93 9.26
C LYS A 551 37.34 -11.83 8.70
N TRP A 552 37.01 -12.71 7.73
CA TRP A 552 37.99 -13.59 7.09
C TRP A 552 38.80 -12.84 6.04
N THR A 553 39.92 -12.25 6.48
CA THR A 553 40.82 -11.49 5.60
C THR A 553 41.78 -12.36 4.80
N ASP A 554 41.97 -13.62 5.19
CA ASP A 554 42.86 -14.62 4.60
C ASP A 554 42.13 -15.61 3.66
N GLY A 555 40.91 -15.28 3.22
CA GLY A 555 40.07 -16.12 2.39
C GLY A 555 39.10 -17.00 3.20
N ALA A 556 38.06 -17.48 2.56
CA ALA A 556 37.02 -18.32 3.18
C ALA A 556 37.15 -19.79 2.80
N VAL A 557 37.78 -20.11 1.67
CA VAL A 557 37.87 -21.47 1.12
C VAL A 557 38.62 -22.39 2.07
N GLY A 558 38.08 -23.57 2.32
CA GLY A 558 38.64 -24.57 3.24
C GLY A 558 38.23 -24.41 4.71
N LYS A 559 37.55 -23.30 5.07
CA LYS A 559 36.99 -23.12 6.40
C LYS A 559 35.63 -23.82 6.55
N THR A 560 35.11 -23.86 7.76
CA THR A 560 33.78 -24.35 8.08
C THR A 560 32.88 -23.17 8.48
N ALA A 561 31.59 -23.24 8.19
CA ALA A 561 30.62 -22.23 8.60
C ALA A 561 29.90 -22.71 9.87
N ASN A 562 30.50 -22.44 11.04
CA ASN A 562 29.96 -22.79 12.36
C ASN A 562 29.39 -24.22 12.41
N ASP A 563 28.15 -24.40 12.88
CA ASP A 563 27.47 -25.68 13.05
C ASP A 563 26.94 -26.32 11.74
N ILE A 564 27.18 -25.71 10.58
CA ILE A 564 26.81 -26.30 9.30
C ILE A 564 27.88 -27.30 8.89
N GLN A 565 27.48 -28.57 8.78
CA GLN A 565 28.39 -29.64 8.34
C GLN A 565 28.77 -29.43 6.87
N GLY A 566 30.08 -29.31 6.63
CA GLY A 566 30.65 -29.14 5.30
C GLY A 566 31.88 -28.25 5.29
N THR A 567 32.44 -28.10 4.10
CA THR A 567 33.66 -27.28 3.87
C THR A 567 33.30 -26.21 2.84
N ILE A 568 33.72 -24.98 3.10
CA ILE A 568 33.53 -23.87 2.15
C ILE A 568 34.45 -24.11 0.95
N VAL A 569 33.86 -24.34 -0.22
CA VAL A 569 34.56 -24.56 -1.49
C VAL A 569 34.66 -23.31 -2.34
N GLY A 570 33.85 -22.31 -2.06
CA GLY A 570 33.92 -21.03 -2.78
C GLY A 570 33.08 -19.91 -2.13
N VAL A 571 33.34 -18.72 -2.61
CA VAL A 571 32.59 -17.50 -2.24
C VAL A 571 31.87 -16.98 -3.45
N PHE A 572 30.59 -16.64 -3.28
CA PHE A 572 29.78 -16.03 -4.32
C PHE A 572 29.42 -14.59 -3.98
N ARG A 573 29.14 -13.80 -5.01
CA ARG A 573 28.67 -12.41 -4.88
C ARG A 573 27.31 -12.39 -4.18
N ASP A 574 27.12 -11.41 -3.31
CA ASP A 574 25.86 -11.28 -2.57
C ASP A 574 24.63 -11.40 -3.47
N ILE A 575 23.69 -12.24 -3.06
CA ILE A 575 22.37 -12.40 -3.66
C ILE A 575 21.29 -11.93 -2.70
N ARG A 576 20.18 -11.48 -3.24
CA ARG A 576 19.01 -11.12 -2.45
C ARG A 576 17.95 -12.23 -2.58
N ASN A 577 17.64 -12.89 -1.47
CA ASN A 577 16.57 -13.87 -1.35
C ASN A 577 15.27 -13.26 -0.77
N ASN A 578 15.35 -12.04 -0.25
CA ASN A 578 14.23 -11.29 0.32
C ASN A 578 14.13 -9.87 -0.27
N SER A 579 13.24 -9.06 0.26
CA SER A 579 13.04 -7.67 -0.18
C SER A 579 14.22 -6.76 0.20
N PHE A 580 14.37 -5.64 -0.53
CA PHE A 580 15.33 -4.57 -0.19
C PHE A 580 14.87 -3.69 1.00
N TYR A 581 13.84 -4.08 1.75
CA TYR A 581 13.48 -3.45 3.02
C TYR A 581 14.49 -3.80 4.12
N GLY A 582 14.96 -5.06 4.14
CA GLY A 582 15.95 -5.54 5.10
C GLY A 582 17.41 -5.35 4.64
N SER A 583 18.34 -5.43 5.59
CA SER A 583 19.78 -5.46 5.31
C SER A 583 20.18 -6.74 4.56
N GLN A 584 21.38 -6.73 3.96
CA GLN A 584 21.94 -7.94 3.34
C GLN A 584 22.17 -9.01 4.42
N SER A 585 21.71 -10.22 4.15
CA SER A 585 21.87 -11.36 5.06
C SER A 585 23.10 -12.21 4.70
N PRO A 586 23.79 -12.80 5.68
CA PRO A 586 24.76 -13.85 5.40
C PRO A 586 24.04 -15.10 4.90
N ILE A 587 24.51 -15.67 3.76
CA ILE A 587 23.87 -16.80 3.09
C ILE A 587 24.88 -17.91 2.86
N VAL A 588 24.42 -19.15 3.13
CA VAL A 588 25.13 -20.38 2.79
C VAL A 588 24.29 -21.23 1.84
N LEU A 589 24.85 -21.60 0.70
CA LEU A 589 24.26 -22.61 -0.19
C LEU A 589 24.99 -23.94 0.07
N ILE A 590 24.19 -25.01 0.30
CA ILE A 590 24.67 -26.34 0.65
C ILE A 590 24.41 -27.27 -0.54
N GLY A 591 25.45 -27.91 -1.04
CA GLY A 591 25.33 -28.89 -2.10
C GLY A 591 24.58 -30.13 -1.62
N ASP A 592 23.39 -30.40 -2.17
CA ASP A 592 22.54 -31.53 -1.83
C ASP A 592 21.65 -31.94 -3.02
N GLU A 593 21.99 -33.05 -3.65
CA GLU A 593 21.20 -33.64 -4.74
C GLU A 593 19.88 -34.30 -4.25
N ASN A 594 19.58 -34.25 -2.95
CA ASN A 594 18.29 -34.70 -2.42
C ASN A 594 17.29 -33.52 -2.21
N ALA A 595 17.68 -32.28 -2.55
CA ALA A 595 16.75 -31.18 -2.53
C ALA A 595 15.53 -31.46 -3.46
N ASN A 596 14.31 -31.19 -2.98
CA ASN A 596 13.12 -31.78 -3.59
C ASN A 596 11.86 -30.90 -3.54
N HIS A 597 12.01 -29.57 -3.42
CA HIS A 597 10.84 -28.70 -3.24
C HIS A 597 10.73 -27.60 -4.30
N ALA A 598 11.73 -26.74 -4.46
CA ALA A 598 11.69 -25.61 -5.37
C ALA A 598 12.38 -25.95 -6.70
N PHE A 599 11.65 -25.97 -7.77
CA PHE A 599 12.14 -26.16 -9.13
C PHE A 599 12.38 -24.81 -9.79
N ASP A 600 13.62 -24.53 -10.17
CA ASP A 600 14.00 -23.33 -10.89
C ASP A 600 14.40 -23.71 -12.33
N VAL A 601 13.72 -23.11 -13.31
CA VAL A 601 13.88 -23.37 -14.72
C VAL A 601 14.28 -22.11 -15.47
N ARG A 602 15.37 -22.18 -16.20
CA ARG A 602 15.79 -21.11 -17.10
C ARG A 602 15.18 -21.32 -18.47
N LEU A 603 14.37 -20.38 -18.91
CA LEU A 603 13.68 -20.39 -20.20
C LEU A 603 14.46 -19.61 -21.25
N LYS A 604 14.36 -20.04 -22.51
CA LYS A 604 14.78 -19.29 -23.69
C LYS A 604 13.73 -18.22 -24.04
N GLU A 605 14.13 -17.20 -24.77
CA GLU A 605 13.18 -16.23 -25.34
C GLU A 605 12.27 -16.85 -26.41
N PRO A 606 10.99 -16.46 -26.54
CA PRO A 606 10.27 -15.45 -25.73
C PRO A 606 9.70 -16.05 -24.43
N TYR A 607 10.04 -15.45 -23.29
CA TYR A 607 9.82 -16.02 -21.95
C TYR A 607 8.35 -16.31 -21.62
N ASN A 608 7.44 -15.39 -21.88
CA ASN A 608 6.00 -15.54 -21.55
C ASN A 608 5.33 -16.67 -22.35
N GLU A 609 5.67 -16.80 -23.63
CA GLU A 609 5.14 -17.85 -24.48
C GLU A 609 5.71 -19.22 -24.08
N ASN A 610 6.99 -19.26 -23.79
CA ASN A 610 7.67 -20.48 -23.36
C ASN A 610 7.25 -20.90 -21.95
N LEU A 611 6.95 -19.97 -21.04
CA LEU A 611 6.34 -20.27 -19.77
C LEU A 611 4.97 -20.96 -19.93
N LYS A 612 4.13 -20.43 -20.82
CA LYS A 612 2.83 -21.04 -21.11
C LYS A 612 2.97 -22.46 -21.62
N ARG A 613 3.86 -22.68 -22.59
CA ARG A 613 4.16 -24.02 -23.13
C ARG A 613 4.73 -24.96 -22.08
N LEU A 614 5.56 -24.46 -21.17
CA LEU A 614 6.11 -25.22 -20.05
C LEU A 614 5.00 -25.69 -19.11
N ASN A 615 4.12 -24.78 -18.70
CA ASN A 615 3.00 -25.11 -17.82
C ASN A 615 2.01 -26.09 -18.50
N GLU A 616 1.70 -25.91 -19.77
CA GLU A 616 0.89 -26.85 -20.56
C GLU A 616 1.55 -28.26 -20.64
N PHE A 617 2.87 -28.31 -20.84
CA PHE A 617 3.61 -29.56 -20.83
C PHE A 617 3.51 -30.27 -19.48
N VAL A 618 3.76 -29.54 -18.38
CA VAL A 618 3.71 -30.10 -17.01
C VAL A 618 2.31 -30.59 -16.67
N GLU A 619 1.28 -29.80 -16.95
CA GLU A 619 -0.12 -30.15 -16.68
C GLU A 619 -0.55 -31.43 -17.43
N ASN A 620 -0.13 -31.55 -18.69
CA ASN A 620 -0.46 -32.73 -19.50
C ASN A 620 0.34 -33.99 -19.12
N THR A 621 1.62 -33.81 -18.72
CA THR A 621 2.52 -34.93 -18.41
C THR A 621 2.36 -35.43 -16.99
N TYR A 622 2.12 -34.51 -16.06
CA TYR A 622 2.02 -34.76 -14.61
C TYR A 622 0.68 -34.29 -14.02
N PRO A 623 -0.45 -34.80 -14.50
CA PRO A 623 -1.78 -34.30 -14.09
C PRO A 623 -2.05 -34.45 -12.58
N ASN A 624 -1.35 -35.36 -11.90
CA ASN A 624 -1.48 -35.61 -10.47
C ASN A 624 -0.51 -34.79 -9.60
N ILE A 625 0.31 -33.93 -10.19
CA ILE A 625 1.27 -33.09 -9.47
C ILE A 625 0.90 -31.60 -9.70
N SER A 626 0.79 -30.88 -8.64
CA SER A 626 0.60 -29.42 -8.71
C SER A 626 1.96 -28.75 -8.86
N LEU A 627 2.41 -28.57 -10.10
CA LEU A 627 3.68 -27.93 -10.42
C LEU A 627 3.42 -26.83 -11.45
N ARG A 628 3.26 -25.61 -11.02
CA ARG A 628 2.98 -24.44 -11.86
C ARG A 628 4.11 -23.44 -11.77
N PHE A 629 4.74 -23.15 -12.87
CA PHE A 629 5.84 -22.19 -12.97
C PHE A 629 5.33 -20.78 -13.10
N ILE A 630 5.99 -19.86 -12.39
CA ILE A 630 5.77 -18.41 -12.44
C ILE A 630 7.13 -17.76 -12.70
N LEU A 631 7.19 -16.73 -13.54
CA LEU A 631 8.43 -15.99 -13.76
C LEU A 631 8.88 -15.27 -12.49
N VAL A 632 10.15 -15.39 -12.17
CA VAL A 632 10.74 -14.74 -10.98
C VAL A 632 10.64 -13.22 -11.06
N ASP A 633 10.63 -12.60 -12.26
CA ASP A 633 10.41 -11.17 -12.42
C ASP A 633 8.99 -10.72 -11.97
N GLN A 634 7.99 -11.60 -12.12
CA GLN A 634 6.63 -11.35 -11.60
C GLN A 634 6.61 -11.49 -10.07
N MET A 635 7.35 -12.46 -9.52
CA MET A 635 7.48 -12.60 -8.06
C MET A 635 8.15 -11.37 -7.45
N VAL A 636 9.23 -10.87 -8.06
CA VAL A 636 9.89 -9.61 -7.64
C VAL A 636 8.93 -8.43 -7.68
N LYS A 637 8.16 -8.29 -8.75
CA LYS A 637 7.13 -7.23 -8.85
C LYS A 637 6.07 -7.34 -7.76
N ASN A 638 5.70 -8.55 -7.38
CA ASN A 638 4.73 -8.79 -6.31
C ASN A 638 5.28 -8.38 -4.94
N ILE A 639 6.55 -8.64 -4.64
CA ILE A 639 7.21 -8.19 -3.40
C ILE A 639 7.13 -6.66 -3.26
N TYR A 640 7.29 -5.92 -4.37
CA TYR A 640 7.23 -4.46 -4.38
C TYR A 640 5.86 -3.90 -4.81
N LYS A 641 4.82 -4.71 -4.77
CA LYS A 641 3.46 -4.31 -5.19
C LYS A 641 2.96 -3.09 -4.40
N ASP A 642 3.27 -3.01 -3.12
CA ASP A 642 2.88 -1.87 -2.27
C ASP A 642 3.61 -0.59 -2.66
N VAL A 643 4.91 -0.66 -2.98
CA VAL A 643 5.67 0.49 -3.48
C VAL A 643 5.13 0.95 -4.84
N TYR A 644 4.83 0.01 -5.72
CA TYR A 644 4.19 0.27 -7.01
C TYR A 644 2.84 0.96 -6.85
N ARG A 645 1.97 0.46 -5.98
CA ARG A 645 0.64 1.01 -5.68
C ARG A 645 0.74 2.41 -5.09
N PHE A 646 1.63 2.59 -4.12
CA PHE A 646 1.89 3.89 -3.52
C PHE A 646 2.37 4.91 -4.56
N ARG A 647 3.38 4.55 -5.37
CA ARG A 647 3.86 5.38 -6.48
C ARG A 647 2.73 5.79 -7.44
N ASN A 648 1.89 4.83 -7.85
CA ASN A 648 0.79 5.10 -8.78
C ASN A 648 -0.29 5.99 -8.15
N SER A 649 -0.58 5.81 -6.87
CA SER A 649 -1.51 6.68 -6.13
C SER A 649 -1.00 8.13 -6.08
N VAL A 650 0.29 8.32 -5.82
CA VAL A 650 0.94 9.64 -5.86
C VAL A 650 0.94 10.22 -7.28
N TRP A 651 1.17 9.39 -8.31
CA TRP A 651 1.15 9.82 -9.72
C TRP A 651 -0.23 10.31 -10.15
N ILE A 652 -1.29 9.55 -9.85
CA ILE A 652 -2.68 9.92 -10.18
C ILE A 652 -3.08 11.19 -9.42
N THR A 653 -2.75 11.27 -8.14
CA THR A 653 -3.00 12.47 -7.32
C THR A 653 -2.27 13.68 -7.90
N SER A 654 -1.02 13.51 -8.34
CA SER A 654 -0.23 14.57 -8.98
C SER A 654 -0.86 15.07 -10.29
N ALA A 655 -1.33 14.15 -11.13
CA ALA A 655 -2.01 14.49 -12.37
C ALA A 655 -3.29 15.30 -12.11
N PHE A 656 -4.09 14.88 -11.14
CA PHE A 656 -5.35 15.56 -10.80
C PHE A 656 -5.12 16.94 -10.16
N ILE A 657 -4.17 17.04 -9.21
CA ILE A 657 -3.88 18.34 -8.58
C ILE A 657 -3.33 19.34 -9.60
N LEU A 658 -2.49 18.87 -10.52
CA LEU A 658 -1.97 19.68 -11.62
C LEU A 658 -3.11 20.21 -12.50
N LEU A 659 -4.03 19.33 -12.87
CA LEU A 659 -5.19 19.66 -13.71
C LEU A 659 -6.10 20.70 -13.01
N ILE A 660 -6.38 20.50 -11.73
CA ILE A 660 -7.18 21.44 -10.91
C ILE A 660 -6.50 22.81 -10.85
N VAL A 661 -5.18 22.87 -10.63
CA VAL A 661 -4.43 24.13 -10.54
C VAL A 661 -4.37 24.86 -11.88
N ILE A 662 -4.17 24.14 -12.97
CA ILE A 662 -4.23 24.75 -14.32
C ILE A 662 -5.60 25.37 -14.58
N MET A 663 -6.70 24.66 -14.25
CA MET A 663 -8.06 25.20 -14.36
C MET A 663 -8.26 26.46 -13.51
N GLY A 664 -7.75 26.44 -12.27
CA GLY A 664 -7.81 27.59 -11.36
C GLY A 664 -7.03 28.79 -11.87
N LEU A 665 -5.84 28.54 -12.40
CA LEU A 665 -4.96 29.56 -12.95
C LEU A 665 -5.60 30.24 -14.18
N ILE A 666 -6.20 29.45 -15.07
CA ILE A 666 -6.97 29.96 -16.23
C ILE A 666 -8.11 30.87 -15.74
N GLY A 667 -8.88 30.42 -14.74
CA GLY A 667 -9.95 31.19 -14.14
C GLY A 667 -9.45 32.50 -13.53
N TYR A 668 -8.35 32.46 -12.79
CA TYR A 668 -7.73 33.64 -12.18
C TYR A 668 -7.23 34.65 -13.21
N VAL A 669 -6.49 34.20 -14.23
CA VAL A 669 -5.97 35.08 -15.29
C VAL A 669 -7.10 35.76 -16.06
N ASN A 670 -8.17 35.03 -16.38
CA ASN A 670 -9.36 35.60 -17.01
C ASN A 670 -9.97 36.73 -16.18
N ASP A 671 -10.15 36.54 -14.86
CA ASP A 671 -10.73 37.56 -13.98
C ASP A 671 -9.81 38.77 -13.85
N GLU A 672 -8.52 38.56 -13.61
CA GLU A 672 -7.57 39.66 -13.43
C GLU A 672 -7.45 40.52 -14.69
N THR A 673 -7.52 39.88 -15.85
CA THR A 673 -7.49 40.59 -17.14
C THR A 673 -8.76 41.39 -17.36
N GLN A 674 -9.94 40.86 -17.07
CA GLN A 674 -11.21 41.60 -17.19
C GLN A 674 -11.26 42.75 -16.20
N ARG A 675 -10.73 42.56 -14.99
CA ARG A 675 -10.63 43.64 -13.99
C ARG A 675 -9.77 44.78 -14.45
N ARG A 676 -8.67 44.51 -15.16
CA ARG A 676 -7.72 45.47 -15.67
C ARG A 676 -7.96 45.84 -17.15
N SER A 677 -9.09 45.41 -17.75
CA SER A 677 -9.33 45.62 -19.18
C SER A 677 -9.25 47.07 -19.63
N LYS A 678 -9.76 48.03 -18.83
CA LYS A 678 -9.64 49.46 -19.12
C LYS A 678 -8.19 49.95 -19.01
N GLU A 679 -7.47 49.54 -17.96
CA GLU A 679 -6.05 49.87 -17.81
C GLU A 679 -5.23 49.37 -18.99
N ILE A 680 -5.48 48.11 -19.39
CA ILE A 680 -4.86 47.49 -20.54
C ILE A 680 -5.21 48.23 -21.84
N ALA A 681 -6.48 48.56 -22.04
CA ALA A 681 -6.93 49.30 -23.22
C ALA A 681 -6.30 50.71 -23.31
N ILE A 682 -6.28 51.46 -22.22
CA ILE A 682 -5.64 52.79 -22.13
C ILE A 682 -4.14 52.68 -22.45
N ARG A 683 -3.44 51.69 -21.89
CA ARG A 683 -2.02 51.47 -22.14
C ARG A 683 -1.75 51.11 -23.60
N LYS A 684 -2.61 50.25 -24.22
CA LYS A 684 -2.52 49.93 -25.63
C LYS A 684 -2.71 51.13 -26.55
N VAL A 685 -3.71 51.97 -26.27
CA VAL A 685 -3.95 53.18 -27.03
C VAL A 685 -2.76 54.13 -26.90
N ASN A 686 -2.07 54.13 -25.75
CA ASN A 686 -0.84 54.90 -25.53
C ASN A 686 0.43 54.19 -26.03
N GLY A 687 0.33 53.15 -26.85
CA GLY A 687 1.47 52.52 -27.51
C GLY A 687 2.19 51.45 -26.70
N ALA A 688 1.59 50.92 -25.63
CA ALA A 688 2.20 49.84 -24.87
C ALA A 688 2.19 48.53 -25.65
N GLU A 689 3.35 47.90 -25.77
CA GLU A 689 3.53 46.60 -26.39
C GLU A 689 2.90 45.50 -25.57
N ALA A 690 2.58 44.35 -26.22
CA ALA A 690 2.04 43.14 -25.57
C ALA A 690 2.94 42.63 -24.45
N SER A 691 4.25 42.78 -24.59
CA SER A 691 5.27 42.40 -23.58
C SER A 691 5.09 43.16 -22.25
N HIS A 692 4.81 44.45 -22.29
CA HIS A 692 4.55 45.26 -21.09
C HIS A 692 3.25 44.82 -20.36
N ILE A 693 2.22 44.44 -21.13
CA ILE A 693 0.95 43.97 -20.59
C ILE A 693 1.11 42.62 -19.95
N LEU A 694 1.86 41.72 -20.61
CA LEU A 694 2.24 40.42 -20.08
C LEU A 694 2.99 40.54 -18.76
N GLY A 695 4.01 41.41 -18.68
CA GLY A 695 4.77 41.68 -17.45
C GLY A 695 3.88 42.13 -16.30
N LEU A 696 2.89 43.00 -16.59
CA LEU A 696 1.93 43.52 -15.60
C LEU A 696 1.04 42.37 -15.02
N LEU A 697 0.59 41.42 -15.84
CA LEU A 697 -0.30 40.35 -15.44
C LEU A 697 0.45 39.21 -14.76
N THR A 698 1.69 38.93 -15.16
CA THR A 698 2.47 37.79 -14.69
C THR A 698 3.25 38.05 -13.41
N ARG A 699 3.72 39.28 -13.18
CA ARG A 699 4.60 39.65 -12.05
C ARG A 699 4.07 39.25 -10.68
N ASP A 700 2.80 39.51 -10.40
CA ASP A 700 2.17 39.20 -9.11
C ASP A 700 2.08 37.68 -8.88
N ILE A 701 1.79 36.88 -9.95
CA ILE A 701 1.69 35.42 -9.90
C ILE A 701 3.07 34.82 -9.70
N LEU A 702 4.06 35.29 -10.45
CA LEU A 702 5.44 34.80 -10.38
C LEU A 702 6.05 35.02 -8.98
N TYR A 703 5.82 36.15 -8.36
CA TYR A 703 6.31 36.41 -7.00
C TYR A 703 5.73 35.41 -5.98
N VAL A 704 4.42 35.15 -6.06
CA VAL A 704 3.76 34.21 -5.17
C VAL A 704 4.21 32.77 -5.48
N SER A 705 4.34 32.39 -6.76
CA SER A 705 4.70 31.02 -7.15
C SER A 705 6.11 30.63 -6.68
N VAL A 706 7.11 31.53 -6.81
CA VAL A 706 8.48 31.23 -6.36
C VAL A 706 8.52 30.86 -4.88
N ILE A 707 7.89 31.70 -4.02
CA ILE A 707 7.87 31.43 -2.56
C ILE A 707 7.12 30.14 -2.25
N SER A 708 5.96 29.94 -2.89
CA SER A 708 5.13 28.74 -2.67
C SER A 708 5.84 27.45 -3.07
N ILE A 709 6.51 27.48 -4.22
CA ILE A 709 7.26 26.34 -4.77
C ILE A 709 8.42 25.98 -3.83
N LEU A 710 9.16 26.97 -3.34
CA LEU A 710 10.24 26.73 -2.38
C LEU A 710 9.71 26.06 -1.09
N VAL A 711 8.60 26.55 -0.55
CA VAL A 711 7.99 25.93 0.63
C VAL A 711 7.52 24.49 0.31
N GLY A 712 6.79 24.29 -0.79
CA GLY A 712 6.25 23.00 -1.17
C GLY A 712 7.34 21.96 -1.45
N THR A 713 8.39 22.32 -2.15
CA THR A 713 9.54 21.42 -2.43
C THR A 713 10.33 21.10 -1.18
N THR A 714 10.50 22.07 -0.26
CA THR A 714 11.17 21.80 1.03
C THR A 714 10.38 20.80 1.87
N VAL A 715 9.05 20.98 1.98
CA VAL A 715 8.19 20.03 2.71
C VAL A 715 8.22 18.64 2.05
N SER A 716 8.23 18.56 0.71
CA SER A 716 8.31 17.29 0.00
C SER A 716 9.66 16.57 0.20
N TYR A 717 10.74 17.31 0.37
CA TYR A 717 12.06 16.74 0.71
C TYR A 717 12.01 16.00 2.05
N PHE A 718 11.53 16.64 3.12
CA PHE A 718 11.42 16.03 4.44
C PHE A 718 10.42 14.87 4.48
N ALA A 719 9.27 15.02 3.83
CA ALA A 719 8.29 13.94 3.74
C ALA A 719 8.83 12.74 2.95
N GLY A 720 9.56 13.00 1.86
CA GLY A 720 10.23 11.98 1.06
C GLY A 720 11.30 11.25 1.84
N GLN A 721 12.11 11.96 2.62
CA GLN A 721 13.13 11.37 3.48
C GLN A 721 12.48 10.47 4.53
N ALA A 722 11.47 10.94 5.25
CA ALA A 722 10.74 10.14 6.23
C ALA A 722 10.08 8.88 5.63
N TRP A 723 9.65 8.95 4.36
CA TRP A 723 9.15 7.77 3.65
C TRP A 723 10.26 6.81 3.23
N LEU A 724 11.43 7.33 2.85
CA LEU A 724 12.59 6.50 2.47
C LEU A 724 13.18 5.73 3.65
N ASP A 725 13.06 6.23 4.87
CA ASP A 725 13.61 5.60 6.09
C ASP A 725 13.09 4.17 6.37
N GLN A 726 12.04 3.73 5.66
CA GLN A 726 11.55 2.34 5.72
C GLN A 726 12.40 1.36 4.88
N PHE A 727 13.24 1.84 3.97
CA PHE A 727 14.06 1.01 3.10
C PHE A 727 15.48 0.94 3.63
N ALA A 728 16.06 -0.27 3.74
CA ALA A 728 17.48 -0.43 4.02
C ALA A 728 18.34 0.09 2.85
N GLU A 729 17.83 -0.07 1.62
CA GLU A 729 18.44 0.51 0.43
C GLU A 729 17.58 1.67 -0.10
N GLN A 730 18.03 2.88 0.18
CA GLN A 730 17.38 4.11 -0.21
C GLN A 730 18.21 4.89 -1.21
N ILE A 731 17.52 5.70 -2.04
CA ILE A 731 18.20 6.66 -2.91
C ILE A 731 18.74 7.82 -2.10
N ASP A 732 19.88 8.36 -2.49
CA ASP A 732 20.36 9.65 -2.00
C ASP A 732 19.51 10.78 -2.57
N LEU A 733 18.83 11.52 -1.70
CA LEU A 733 18.03 12.68 -2.10
C LEU A 733 18.93 13.85 -2.51
N ASN A 734 19.21 13.96 -3.80
CA ASN A 734 19.99 15.07 -4.33
C ASN A 734 19.13 16.35 -4.38
N PRO A 735 19.53 17.44 -3.71
CA PRO A 735 18.82 18.71 -3.76
C PRO A 735 18.63 19.30 -5.17
N LEU A 736 19.51 18.96 -6.12
CA LEU A 736 19.38 19.37 -7.53
C LEU A 736 18.13 18.82 -8.20
N LEU A 737 17.68 17.62 -7.84
CA LEU A 737 16.44 17.02 -8.37
C LEU A 737 15.21 17.81 -7.90
N PHE A 738 15.22 18.26 -6.64
CA PHE A 738 14.16 19.11 -6.11
C PHE A 738 14.19 20.52 -6.76
N ALA A 739 15.36 21.05 -7.02
CA ALA A 739 15.51 22.30 -7.78
C ALA A 739 14.98 22.15 -9.22
N ALA A 740 15.24 21.02 -9.88
CA ALA A 740 14.69 20.72 -11.21
C ALA A 740 13.16 20.60 -11.17
N THR A 741 12.59 19.95 -10.15
CA THR A 741 11.14 19.89 -9.95
C THR A 741 10.54 21.27 -9.70
N ALA A 742 11.18 22.08 -8.87
CA ALA A 742 10.79 23.46 -8.62
C ALA A 742 10.79 24.30 -9.92
N LEU A 743 11.84 24.16 -10.73
CA LEU A 743 11.94 24.81 -12.03
C LEU A 743 10.86 24.33 -13.01
N PHE A 744 10.58 23.03 -13.04
CA PHE A 744 9.51 22.46 -13.87
C PHE A 744 8.14 23.03 -13.51
N VAL A 745 7.79 23.08 -12.21
CA VAL A 745 6.52 23.64 -11.74
C VAL A 745 6.45 25.13 -12.08
N GLN A 746 7.55 25.87 -11.86
CA GLN A 746 7.62 27.29 -12.18
C GLN A 746 7.42 27.54 -13.68
N LEU A 747 8.09 26.76 -14.53
CA LEU A 747 7.97 26.85 -15.99
C LEU A 747 6.53 26.57 -16.44
N LEU A 748 5.89 25.56 -15.88
CA LEU A 748 4.52 25.18 -16.20
C LEU A 748 3.54 26.32 -15.83
N ILE A 749 3.69 26.92 -14.66
CA ILE A 749 2.88 28.09 -14.23
C ILE A 749 3.11 29.25 -15.20
N VAL A 750 4.35 29.54 -15.54
CA VAL A 750 4.70 30.63 -16.49
C VAL A 750 4.06 30.38 -17.84
N ILE A 751 4.20 29.19 -18.40
CA ILE A 751 3.62 28.83 -19.69
C ILE A 751 2.10 29.00 -19.68
N CYS A 752 1.40 28.49 -18.66
CA CYS A 752 -0.05 28.64 -18.53
C CYS A 752 -0.49 30.11 -18.48
N VAL A 753 0.21 30.91 -17.67
CA VAL A 753 -0.11 32.33 -17.52
C VAL A 753 0.18 33.11 -18.78
N VAL A 754 1.33 32.88 -19.41
CA VAL A 754 1.75 33.58 -20.62
C VAL A 754 0.83 33.23 -21.79
N LEU A 755 0.53 31.96 -22.03
CA LEU A 755 -0.36 31.54 -23.13
C LEU A 755 -1.75 32.19 -22.99
N LYS A 756 -2.29 32.23 -21.78
CA LYS A 756 -3.60 32.84 -21.56
C LYS A 756 -3.57 34.37 -21.63
N ALA A 757 -2.56 34.99 -21.04
CA ALA A 757 -2.39 36.44 -21.09
C ALA A 757 -2.03 36.96 -22.49
N TRP A 758 -1.26 36.17 -23.28
CA TRP A 758 -0.93 36.49 -24.68
C TRP A 758 -2.16 36.61 -25.57
N HIS A 759 -3.08 35.64 -25.46
CA HIS A 759 -4.33 35.67 -26.24
C HIS A 759 -5.12 36.97 -25.97
N ILE A 760 -5.22 37.35 -24.72
CA ILE A 760 -5.93 38.58 -24.31
C ILE A 760 -5.14 39.84 -24.64
N ALA A 761 -3.81 39.82 -24.51
CA ALA A 761 -2.97 40.97 -24.88
C ALA A 761 -3.04 41.30 -26.39
N ASN A 762 -3.41 40.35 -27.23
CA ASN A 762 -3.59 40.55 -28.68
C ASN A 762 -5.04 40.83 -29.08
N GLU A 763 -6.03 40.79 -28.17
CA GLU A 763 -7.41 41.19 -28.49
C GLU A 763 -7.52 42.68 -28.87
N ASN A 764 -8.45 43.01 -29.77
CA ASN A 764 -8.67 44.36 -30.26
C ASN A 764 -9.17 45.26 -29.11
N PRO A 765 -8.47 46.37 -28.77
CA PRO A 765 -8.82 47.24 -27.67
C PRO A 765 -10.21 47.89 -27.81
N VAL A 766 -10.74 48.02 -29.03
CA VAL A 766 -12.06 48.60 -29.32
C VAL A 766 -13.19 47.73 -28.73
N ASN A 767 -13.02 46.41 -28.72
CA ASN A 767 -14.02 45.47 -28.16
C ASN A 767 -14.10 45.60 -26.63
N SER A 768 -12.97 45.93 -25.97
CA SER A 768 -12.92 46.11 -24.51
C SER A 768 -13.50 47.44 -24.05
N ILE A 769 -13.54 48.46 -24.94
CA ILE A 769 -14.08 49.79 -24.65
C ILE A 769 -15.60 49.84 -24.95
N LYS A 770 -16.07 49.12 -25.98
CA LYS A 770 -17.50 49.05 -26.39
C LYS A 770 -18.37 48.12 -25.55
N ALA A 771 -17.80 47.29 -24.70
CA ALA A 771 -18.53 46.29 -23.90
C ALA A 771 -19.19 46.90 -22.63
N GLU A 772 -19.71 48.12 -22.69
CA GLU A 772 -20.61 48.75 -21.65
C GLU A 772 -22.05 48.68 -22.02
#